data_741ef44051eb8aae38c4f522777e6f13
#
_entry.id   741ef44051eb8aae38c4f522777e6f13
#
_cell.length_a   1.000
_cell.length_b   1.000
_cell.length_c   1.000
_cell.angle_alpha   90.00
_cell.angle_beta   90.00
_cell.angle_gamma   90.00
#
_symmetry.space_group_name_H-M   'P 1'
#
loop_
_entity.id
_entity.type
_entity.pdbx_description
1 polymer ?
#
loop_
_entity_poly.entity_id
_entity_poly.type
_entity_poly.pdbx_seq_one_letter_code
_entity_poly.pdbx_strand_id
1 'polypeptide(L)'
;MKKKFAKGMFFLCLLSLLCMVGRPVIDAKPANPFSGEVSLLKEEEDSCVLEVKVANQGEDFEGVVRLLFTGNDSDSNCAYDMQMTLPSAGEKQYTITVPKSNIIQTRGKGILAFMDQKEKVLQTVPFKDLFQGKTSGFQVGVLSDYFDRVTYMDLGGETYYLRNSEKPISLVEIKPEELETQLDGLYYLIIDQFDLSTLEQKKIEAIESWVDNGGALILGTGEYADKILGSFDSGFVELTLGKVSKPGEDNKAALAMTNMDSYYLFKESGIDFAKVAVAELDDPGFRYYETDCFPGWICSRGNGCVTVLSFSLGEDELQKASADACRTIYDETSSNASGMMGYSSWEDWGYLGRNAFGVIDHQNTSVDFTWPDIMIVLYVILVGPILYLILRKCKKSEWYWLGVPVLALVFIGVIFLYGQSMKVHDTRVYSVSVQCADGKDQGTLDTYYCAYHSGVKEWSLKLADCYTYGGAGLCGYGMSTGQSTPDDYHYRFCYGEDMTMGMKPESNFETGYLYASGTAQNSGQITVKDVILTNQTNSGSIENQTEYDFPYMFLMSDNYFMAIKDVKAGERVNLAQAKKQNRIVYEGEAQYMDDVYYNILDVYGNLQTNEEQYDLLAALFIGSCTAKQKCEWGAGQIVVSGVVADYDRTVDSKCVESSYGCLYTIAEQEASNAAD
;
A
#
# COMPACT_ATOMS: atom_id res chain seq x y z
N MET A 1 39.38 -41.17 75.86
CA MET A 1 38.95 -41.09 74.43
C MET A 1 37.42 -40.83 74.24
N LYS A 2 36.54 -41.38 75.08
CA LYS A 2 35.04 -41.26 74.91
C LYS A 2 34.51 -39.78 74.97
N LYS A 3 35.10 -38.87 75.78
CA LYS A 3 34.62 -37.46 75.85
C LYS A 3 35.01 -36.54 74.66
N LYS A 4 36.04 -36.88 73.87
CA LYS A 4 36.40 -36.14 72.68
C LYS A 4 35.53 -36.54 71.48
N PHE A 5 35.07 -37.78 71.44
CA PHE A 5 34.19 -38.30 70.39
C PHE A 5 32.77 -37.71 70.47
N ALA A 6 32.25 -37.56 71.71
CA ALA A 6 30.93 -37.01 71.93
C ALA A 6 30.86 -35.48 71.55
N LYS A 7 31.98 -34.74 71.80
CA LYS A 7 32.04 -33.30 71.36
C LYS A 7 32.17 -33.16 69.86
N GLY A 8 32.89 -34.05 69.17
CA GLY A 8 32.99 -34.04 67.72
C GLY A 8 31.64 -34.37 67.03
N MET A 9 30.92 -35.36 67.59
CA MET A 9 29.62 -35.74 67.03
C MET A 9 28.55 -34.65 67.25
N PHE A 10 28.60 -33.95 68.43
CA PHE A 10 27.71 -32.82 68.68
C PHE A 10 27.99 -31.62 67.77
N PHE A 11 29.26 -31.37 67.45
CA PHE A 11 29.64 -30.34 66.52
C PHE A 11 29.24 -30.68 65.07
N LEU A 12 29.33 -31.94 64.66
CA LEU A 12 28.85 -32.42 63.35
C LEU A 12 27.31 -32.33 63.24
N CYS A 13 26.59 -32.69 64.31
CA CYS A 13 25.14 -32.55 64.34
C CYS A 13 24.69 -31.10 64.35
N LEU A 14 25.43 -30.19 65.02
CA LEU A 14 25.13 -28.75 64.98
C LEU A 14 25.44 -28.15 63.61
N LEU A 15 26.49 -28.60 62.94
CA LEU A 15 26.80 -28.17 61.56
C LEU A 15 25.75 -28.68 60.56
N SER A 16 25.26 -29.91 60.72
CA SER A 16 24.19 -30.42 59.86
C SER A 16 22.85 -29.76 60.13
N LEU A 17 22.55 -29.35 61.40
CA LEU A 17 21.37 -28.54 61.69
C LEU A 17 21.48 -27.11 61.14
N LEU A 18 22.68 -26.47 61.22
CA LEU A 18 22.90 -25.16 60.59
C LEU A 18 22.82 -25.22 59.05
N CYS A 19 23.17 -26.36 58.44
CA CYS A 19 22.99 -26.56 57.01
C CYS A 19 21.52 -26.83 56.62
N MET A 20 20.64 -27.19 57.55
CA MET A 20 19.20 -27.40 57.31
C MET A 20 18.35 -26.13 57.55
N VAL A 21 18.87 -25.12 58.24
CA VAL A 21 18.16 -23.87 58.57
C VAL A 21 18.61 -22.72 57.68
N GLY A 22 19.02 -22.96 56.49
CA GLY A 22 19.46 -21.87 55.57
C GLY A 22 19.62 -22.28 54.13
N ARG A 23 18.71 -23.10 53.63
CA ARG A 23 18.48 -23.07 52.20
C ARG A 23 17.54 -21.86 51.97
N PRO A 24 18.03 -20.76 51.36
CA PRO A 24 17.11 -19.84 50.77
C PRO A 24 16.27 -20.71 49.82
N VAL A 25 14.95 -20.63 49.95
CA VAL A 25 14.06 -21.04 48.89
C VAL A 25 14.48 -20.15 47.71
N ILE A 26 15.34 -20.69 46.86
CA ILE A 26 15.57 -20.09 45.57
C ILE A 26 14.24 -20.33 44.88
N ASP A 27 13.36 -19.38 44.94
CA ASP A 27 12.25 -19.29 44.01
C ASP A 27 12.92 -19.35 42.63
N ALA A 28 12.83 -20.50 42.01
CA ALA A 28 13.28 -20.67 40.65
C ALA A 28 12.48 -19.65 39.85
N LYS A 29 13.15 -18.60 39.39
CA LYS A 29 12.54 -17.65 38.45
C LYS A 29 11.82 -18.47 37.39
N PRO A 30 10.55 -18.21 37.11
CA PRO A 30 9.85 -18.94 36.06
C PRO A 30 10.69 -18.81 34.78
N ALA A 31 10.88 -19.92 34.08
CA ALA A 31 11.73 -19.96 32.89
C ALA A 31 11.23 -18.97 31.82
N ASN A 32 9.95 -18.65 31.83
CA ASN A 32 9.26 -17.72 30.95
C ASN A 32 8.35 -16.81 31.78
N PRO A 33 8.85 -15.67 32.31
CA PRO A 33 8.08 -14.81 33.18
C PRO A 33 7.00 -13.99 32.46
N PHE A 34 7.09 -13.85 31.14
CA PHE A 34 6.16 -13.03 30.37
C PHE A 34 5.21 -13.90 29.55
N SER A 35 3.97 -13.44 29.47
CA SER A 35 2.99 -13.94 28.53
C SER A 35 2.36 -12.76 27.77
N GLY A 36 1.91 -13.01 26.56
CA GLY A 36 1.29 -12.00 25.73
C GLY A 36 0.32 -12.60 24.72
N GLU A 37 -0.71 -11.85 24.43
CA GLU A 37 -1.72 -12.16 23.44
C GLU A 37 -1.96 -10.92 22.57
N VAL A 38 -2.12 -11.13 21.27
CA VAL A 38 -2.48 -10.09 20.30
C VAL A 38 -3.78 -10.51 19.64
N SER A 39 -4.74 -9.60 19.60
CA SER A 39 -6.04 -9.82 18.99
C SER A 39 -6.49 -8.64 18.16
N LEU A 40 -7.20 -8.90 17.07
CA LEU A 40 -7.80 -7.88 16.22
C LEU A 40 -9.11 -7.41 16.83
N LEU A 41 -9.17 -6.13 17.25
CA LEU A 41 -10.39 -5.50 17.75
C LEU A 41 -11.28 -4.98 16.63
N LYS A 42 -10.70 -4.26 15.69
CA LYS A 42 -11.40 -3.61 14.59
C LYS A 42 -10.54 -3.61 13.34
N GLU A 43 -11.16 -3.86 12.21
CA GLU A 43 -10.58 -3.67 10.89
C GLU A 43 -11.19 -2.40 10.29
N GLU A 44 -10.37 -1.49 9.83
CA GLU A 44 -10.72 -0.26 9.12
C GLU A 44 -10.25 -0.39 7.66
N GLU A 45 -10.50 0.61 6.84
CA GLU A 45 -10.14 0.57 5.42
C GLU A 45 -8.63 0.33 5.22
N ASP A 46 -7.78 1.19 5.77
CA ASP A 46 -6.33 1.15 5.62
C ASP A 46 -5.58 0.70 6.89
N SER A 47 -6.28 0.45 7.98
CA SER A 47 -5.67 0.14 9.27
C SER A 47 -6.41 -0.95 10.04
N CYS A 48 -5.71 -1.53 11.00
CA CYS A 48 -6.25 -2.47 11.96
C CYS A 48 -5.97 -2.00 13.38
N VAL A 49 -6.99 -2.03 14.21
CA VAL A 49 -6.88 -1.74 15.65
C VAL A 49 -6.64 -3.05 16.37
N LEU A 50 -5.48 -3.17 17.00
CA LEU A 50 -5.05 -4.36 17.73
C LEU A 50 -5.10 -4.13 19.23
N GLU A 51 -5.49 -5.16 19.95
CA GLU A 51 -5.35 -5.26 21.40
C GLU A 51 -4.15 -6.13 21.73
N VAL A 52 -3.22 -5.59 22.50
CA VAL A 52 -2.02 -6.30 22.99
C VAL A 52 -2.13 -6.45 24.49
N LYS A 53 -2.38 -7.67 24.96
CA LYS A 53 -2.42 -8.02 26.38
C LYS A 53 -1.09 -8.63 26.77
N VAL A 54 -0.49 -8.15 27.84
CA VAL A 54 0.78 -8.63 28.36
C VAL A 54 0.70 -8.85 29.88
N ALA A 55 1.29 -9.92 30.35
CA ALA A 55 1.35 -10.24 31.78
C ALA A 55 2.77 -10.61 32.18
N ASN A 56 3.15 -10.26 33.42
CA ASN A 56 4.42 -10.54 34.02
C ASN A 56 4.25 -11.37 35.30
N GLN A 57 4.79 -12.57 35.31
CA GLN A 57 4.83 -13.45 36.50
C GLN A 57 6.20 -13.47 37.18
N GLY A 58 7.12 -12.61 36.71
CA GLY A 58 8.47 -12.47 37.26
C GLY A 58 8.65 -11.28 38.19
N GLU A 59 9.83 -10.74 38.22
CA GLU A 59 10.17 -9.46 38.91
C GLU A 59 9.57 -8.28 38.14
N ASP A 60 9.56 -7.10 38.78
CA ASP A 60 9.14 -5.86 38.14
C ASP A 60 9.93 -5.64 36.81
N PHE A 61 9.19 -5.36 35.76
CA PHE A 61 9.74 -5.11 34.44
C PHE A 61 9.54 -3.66 34.04
N GLU A 62 10.61 -3.04 33.58
CA GLU A 62 10.60 -1.75 32.93
C GLU A 62 11.41 -1.86 31.64
N GLY A 63 10.76 -1.62 30.49
CA GLY A 63 11.39 -1.85 29.20
C GLY A 63 10.45 -1.61 28.02
N VAL A 64 10.73 -2.30 26.95
CA VAL A 64 10.00 -2.21 25.69
C VAL A 64 9.37 -3.56 25.37
N VAL A 65 8.09 -3.53 24.99
CA VAL A 65 7.44 -4.68 24.34
C VAL A 65 7.32 -4.34 22.85
N ARG A 66 8.01 -5.11 22.02
CA ARG A 66 8.02 -4.99 20.57
C ARG A 66 7.04 -5.97 19.95
N LEU A 67 6.09 -5.44 19.19
CA LEU A 67 5.29 -6.21 18.27
C LEU A 67 5.99 -6.21 16.91
N LEU A 68 6.35 -7.37 16.42
CA LEU A 68 6.99 -7.56 15.12
C LEU A 68 6.15 -8.53 14.30
N PHE A 69 5.67 -8.09 13.16
CA PHE A 69 5.03 -8.95 12.17
C PHE A 69 6.11 -9.65 11.36
N THR A 70 6.03 -10.98 11.31
CA THR A 70 7.02 -11.83 10.64
C THR A 70 6.52 -12.23 9.28
N GLY A 71 6.94 -11.50 8.26
CA GLY A 71 6.59 -11.75 6.86
C GLY A 71 7.63 -12.57 6.11
N ASN A 72 7.39 -12.75 4.83
CA ASN A 72 8.30 -13.45 3.92
C ASN A 72 9.44 -12.56 3.42
N ASP A 73 9.41 -11.25 3.70
CA ASP A 73 10.37 -10.27 3.23
C ASP A 73 11.01 -9.51 4.40
N SER A 74 12.34 -9.49 4.47
CA SER A 74 13.07 -8.78 5.52
C SER A 74 13.03 -7.26 5.35
N ASP A 75 12.93 -6.77 4.11
CA ASP A 75 13.04 -5.35 3.80
C ASP A 75 11.79 -4.54 4.18
N SER A 76 10.67 -5.23 4.47
CA SER A 76 9.41 -4.62 4.88
C SER A 76 9.02 -4.86 6.34
N ASN A 77 9.90 -5.50 7.12
CA ASN A 77 9.60 -5.78 8.52
C ASN A 77 9.46 -4.50 9.35
N CYS A 78 8.26 -4.28 9.87
CA CYS A 78 7.94 -3.17 10.76
C CYS A 78 7.88 -3.62 12.21
N ALA A 79 8.63 -2.96 13.07
CA ALA A 79 8.58 -3.13 14.50
C ALA A 79 7.72 -2.05 15.17
N TYR A 80 6.81 -2.44 16.02
CA TYR A 80 5.96 -1.54 16.80
C TYR A 80 6.32 -1.67 18.28
N ASP A 81 6.97 -0.65 18.81
CA ASP A 81 7.50 -0.63 20.16
C ASP A 81 6.58 0.11 21.13
N MET A 82 6.27 -0.53 22.24
CA MET A 82 5.49 0.03 23.34
C MET A 82 6.36 0.11 24.58
N GLN A 83 6.65 1.33 25.04
CA GLN A 83 7.34 1.50 26.33
C GLN A 83 6.40 1.20 27.47
N MET A 84 6.81 0.34 28.41
CA MET A 84 5.94 -0.01 29.53
C MET A 84 6.68 -0.44 30.79
N THR A 85 5.97 -0.28 31.90
CA THR A 85 6.29 -0.86 33.21
C THR A 85 5.28 -1.92 33.54
N LEU A 86 5.69 -3.12 33.89
CA LEU A 86 4.86 -4.23 34.33
C LEU A 86 5.33 -4.68 35.71
N PRO A 87 4.58 -4.41 36.78
CA PRO A 87 4.94 -4.91 38.13
C PRO A 87 4.86 -6.45 38.16
N SER A 88 5.49 -7.03 39.16
CA SER A 88 5.38 -8.46 39.46
C SER A 88 3.91 -8.87 39.60
N ALA A 89 3.51 -9.96 38.94
CA ALA A 89 2.14 -10.43 38.84
C ALA A 89 1.16 -9.39 38.23
N GLY A 90 1.68 -8.40 37.48
CA GLY A 90 0.89 -7.36 36.80
C GLY A 90 0.48 -7.75 35.39
N GLU A 91 -0.65 -7.21 34.99
CA GLU A 91 -1.17 -7.30 33.61
C GLU A 91 -1.40 -5.92 33.06
N LYS A 92 -1.15 -5.72 31.76
CA LYS A 92 -1.49 -4.49 31.03
C LYS A 92 -2.08 -4.82 29.66
N GLN A 93 -2.93 -3.92 29.23
CA GLN A 93 -3.58 -3.98 27.94
C GLN A 93 -3.31 -2.67 27.21
N TYR A 94 -2.90 -2.77 25.95
CA TYR A 94 -2.66 -1.67 25.04
C TYR A 94 -3.50 -1.83 23.78
N THR A 95 -3.97 -0.71 23.27
CA THR A 95 -4.58 -0.65 21.94
C THR A 95 -3.64 0.12 21.03
N ILE A 96 -3.28 -0.49 19.92
CA ILE A 96 -2.45 0.14 18.89
C ILE A 96 -3.15 0.04 17.54
N THR A 97 -2.98 1.05 16.71
CA THR A 97 -3.42 1.03 15.32
C THR A 97 -2.20 0.79 14.45
N VAL A 98 -2.30 -0.14 13.52
CA VAL A 98 -1.23 -0.49 12.58
C VAL A 98 -1.79 -0.55 11.17
N PRO A 99 -0.98 -0.30 10.13
CA PRO A 99 -1.42 -0.45 8.75
C PRO A 99 -1.91 -1.86 8.45
N LYS A 100 -3.02 -1.96 7.75
CA LYS A 100 -3.62 -3.22 7.35
C LYS A 100 -2.67 -4.05 6.47
N SER A 101 -1.91 -3.39 5.59
CA SER A 101 -0.90 -4.01 4.74
C SER A 101 0.11 -4.85 5.51
N ASN A 102 0.61 -4.35 6.65
CA ASN A 102 1.60 -5.06 7.46
C ASN A 102 1.06 -6.36 8.06
N ILE A 103 -0.24 -6.40 8.38
CA ILE A 103 -0.88 -7.59 8.94
C ILE A 103 -1.18 -8.61 7.84
N ILE A 104 -1.72 -8.15 6.72
CA ILE A 104 -2.12 -9.01 5.60
C ILE A 104 -0.90 -9.74 5.03
N GLN A 105 0.18 -9.03 4.76
CA GLN A 105 1.40 -9.60 4.18
C GLN A 105 2.04 -10.67 5.07
N THR A 106 1.94 -10.51 6.38
CA THR A 106 2.47 -11.47 7.35
C THR A 106 1.47 -12.55 7.73
N ARG A 107 0.28 -12.54 7.11
CA ARG A 107 -0.83 -13.44 7.46
C ARG A 107 -1.21 -13.40 8.94
N GLY A 108 -1.08 -12.23 9.54
CA GLY A 108 -1.38 -12.04 10.97
C GLY A 108 -0.46 -12.83 11.92
N LYS A 109 0.73 -13.22 11.48
CA LYS A 109 1.72 -13.92 12.29
C LYS A 109 2.78 -12.94 12.81
N GLY A 110 3.29 -13.18 14.00
CA GLY A 110 4.33 -12.34 14.54
C GLY A 110 4.85 -12.81 15.89
N ILE A 111 5.67 -11.94 16.47
CA ILE A 111 6.23 -12.15 17.81
C ILE A 111 6.03 -10.92 18.68
N LEU A 112 5.77 -11.13 19.97
CA LEU A 112 5.95 -10.14 21.02
C LEU A 112 7.30 -10.37 21.66
N ALA A 113 8.21 -9.39 21.58
CA ALA A 113 9.51 -9.44 22.22
C ALA A 113 9.53 -8.51 23.44
N PHE A 114 9.83 -9.07 24.61
CA PHE A 114 10.05 -8.32 25.84
C PHE A 114 11.53 -7.98 25.94
N MET A 115 11.86 -6.72 26.04
CA MET A 115 13.23 -6.21 26.03
C MET A 115 13.47 -5.27 27.21
N ASP A 116 14.67 -5.30 27.77
CA ASP A 116 15.07 -4.35 28.82
C ASP A 116 15.27 -2.92 28.24
N GLN A 117 15.55 -1.94 29.10
CA GLN A 117 15.84 -0.55 28.70
C GLN A 117 17.04 -0.39 27.76
N LYS A 118 17.86 -1.43 27.60
CA LYS A 118 19.00 -1.47 26.67
C LYS A 118 18.69 -2.24 25.41
N GLU A 119 17.43 -2.52 25.18
CA GLU A 119 16.90 -3.31 24.04
C GLU A 119 17.42 -4.74 23.97
N LYS A 120 17.91 -5.29 25.09
CA LYS A 120 18.29 -6.69 25.16
C LYS A 120 17.02 -7.55 25.31
N VAL A 121 16.86 -8.50 24.41
CA VAL A 121 15.73 -9.45 24.42
C VAL A 121 15.80 -10.33 25.67
N LEU A 122 14.73 -10.29 26.45
CA LEU A 122 14.52 -11.13 27.63
C LEU A 122 13.71 -12.38 27.30
N GLN A 123 12.65 -12.22 26.52
CA GLN A 123 11.78 -13.31 26.10
C GLN A 123 11.02 -12.93 24.83
N THR A 124 10.68 -13.92 24.02
CA THR A 124 9.78 -13.79 22.86
C THR A 124 8.57 -14.68 23.03
N VAL A 125 7.40 -14.17 22.66
CA VAL A 125 6.11 -14.89 22.66
C VAL A 125 5.54 -14.83 21.25
N PRO A 126 5.48 -15.95 20.52
CA PRO A 126 4.89 -15.95 19.18
C PRO A 126 3.37 -15.83 19.26
N PHE A 127 2.78 -15.09 18.34
CA PHE A 127 1.34 -15.11 18.09
C PHE A 127 1.07 -15.52 16.65
N LYS A 128 -0.12 -16.05 16.42
CA LYS A 128 -0.54 -16.58 15.12
C LYS A 128 -1.97 -16.17 14.86
N ASP A 129 -2.25 -16.01 13.57
CA ASP A 129 -3.61 -15.93 13.04
C ASP A 129 -4.49 -14.91 13.74
N LEU A 130 -4.14 -13.61 13.65
CA LEU A 130 -4.99 -12.52 14.14
C LEU A 130 -6.40 -12.57 13.57
N PHE A 131 -6.57 -13.26 12.47
CA PHE A 131 -7.86 -13.50 11.80
C PHE A 131 -8.50 -14.85 12.19
N GLN A 132 -7.89 -15.65 13.07
CA GLN A 132 -8.48 -16.92 13.52
C GLN A 132 -9.82 -16.69 14.24
N GLY A 133 -10.85 -17.33 13.73
CA GLY A 133 -12.22 -17.21 14.23
C GLY A 133 -13.12 -16.28 13.40
N LYS A 134 -12.55 -15.43 12.52
CA LYS A 134 -13.28 -14.70 11.47
C LYS A 134 -13.11 -15.33 10.09
N THR A 135 -12.44 -16.47 10.02
CA THR A 135 -12.17 -17.20 8.78
C THR A 135 -13.29 -18.18 8.43
N SER A 136 -14.46 -17.69 8.16
CA SER A 136 -15.20 -18.28 7.05
C SER A 136 -14.31 -18.03 5.81
N GLY A 137 -14.04 -19.05 4.98
CA GLY A 137 -13.37 -18.87 3.70
C GLY A 137 -14.03 -17.78 2.88
N PHE A 138 -13.44 -17.40 1.75
CA PHE A 138 -14.13 -16.49 0.84
C PHE A 138 -15.47 -17.10 0.45
N GLN A 139 -16.55 -16.51 0.95
CA GLN A 139 -17.88 -17.00 0.62
C GLN A 139 -18.29 -16.44 -0.73
N VAL A 140 -18.64 -17.35 -1.62
CA VAL A 140 -19.17 -17.06 -2.94
C VAL A 140 -20.64 -17.43 -2.93
N GLY A 141 -21.51 -16.44 -2.95
CA GLY A 141 -22.94 -16.66 -3.10
C GLY A 141 -23.26 -17.11 -4.52
N VAL A 142 -24.12 -18.10 -4.67
CA VAL A 142 -24.61 -18.54 -5.98
C VAL A 142 -26.13 -18.44 -5.98
N LEU A 143 -26.65 -17.54 -6.81
CA LEU A 143 -28.09 -17.42 -7.13
C LEU A 143 -28.36 -18.15 -8.45
N SER A 144 -28.89 -19.35 -8.36
CA SER A 144 -29.17 -20.20 -9.50
C SER A 144 -30.34 -21.18 -9.20
N ASP A 145 -31.17 -21.45 -10.20
CA ASP A 145 -32.15 -22.50 -10.12
C ASP A 145 -31.52 -23.92 -10.16
N TYR A 146 -30.23 -24.00 -10.52
CA TYR A 146 -29.45 -25.23 -10.68
C TYR A 146 -28.12 -25.17 -9.96
N PHE A 147 -28.14 -24.85 -8.67
CA PHE A 147 -26.91 -24.69 -7.83
C PHE A 147 -25.92 -25.85 -7.97
N ASP A 148 -26.44 -27.10 -8.01
CA ASP A 148 -25.58 -28.30 -8.13
C ASP A 148 -24.69 -28.29 -9.38
N ARG A 149 -25.08 -27.59 -10.45
CA ARG A 149 -24.31 -27.51 -11.69
C ARG A 149 -23.11 -26.56 -11.61
N VAL A 150 -23.08 -25.68 -10.62
CA VAL A 150 -22.02 -24.69 -10.44
C VAL A 150 -21.04 -25.10 -9.33
N THR A 151 -21.31 -26.22 -8.63
CA THR A 151 -20.51 -26.67 -7.47
C THR A 151 -19.05 -26.97 -7.79
N TYR A 152 -18.67 -27.19 -9.03
CA TYR A 152 -17.26 -27.36 -9.44
C TYR A 152 -16.43 -26.06 -9.27
N MET A 153 -17.07 -24.93 -9.15
CA MET A 153 -16.43 -23.64 -8.83
C MET A 153 -16.01 -23.54 -7.34
N ASP A 154 -16.36 -24.53 -6.50
CA ASP A 154 -15.93 -24.61 -5.11
C ASP A 154 -14.48 -25.05 -5.04
N LEU A 155 -13.61 -24.17 -4.58
CA LEU A 155 -12.18 -24.42 -4.39
C LEU A 155 -11.83 -24.75 -2.93
N GLY A 156 -12.78 -25.29 -2.15
CA GLY A 156 -12.70 -25.47 -0.71
C GLY A 156 -11.58 -26.36 -0.19
N GLY A 157 -10.91 -27.11 -1.05
CA GLY A 157 -9.71 -27.89 -0.70
C GLY A 157 -8.40 -27.18 -1.00
N GLU A 158 -8.43 -26.09 -1.71
CA GLU A 158 -7.26 -25.33 -2.14
C GLU A 158 -7.26 -23.95 -1.49
N THR A 159 -6.08 -23.53 -1.02
CA THR A 159 -5.88 -22.17 -0.53
C THR A 159 -5.84 -21.21 -1.71
N TYR A 160 -6.68 -20.22 -1.66
CA TYR A 160 -6.76 -19.15 -2.64
C TYR A 160 -6.18 -17.86 -2.08
N TYR A 161 -5.35 -17.20 -2.88
CA TYR A 161 -4.74 -15.92 -2.49
C TYR A 161 -5.61 -14.78 -3.01
N LEU A 162 -6.49 -14.29 -2.17
CA LEU A 162 -7.17 -13.04 -2.42
C LEU A 162 -6.75 -12.04 -1.35
N ARG A 163 -6.40 -10.82 -1.72
CA ARG A 163 -5.90 -9.79 -0.79
C ARG A 163 -4.74 -10.29 0.08
N ASN A 164 -3.79 -11.03 -0.50
CA ASN A 164 -2.67 -11.62 0.22
C ASN A 164 -3.09 -12.53 1.40
N SER A 165 -4.32 -12.99 1.45
CA SER A 165 -4.81 -13.93 2.45
C SER A 165 -5.09 -15.29 1.83
N GLU A 166 -4.48 -16.33 2.36
CA GLU A 166 -4.78 -17.72 2.00
C GLU A 166 -6.08 -18.14 2.67
N LYS A 167 -7.16 -18.17 1.93
CA LYS A 167 -8.45 -18.68 2.41
C LYS A 167 -9.06 -19.62 1.39
N PRO A 168 -9.73 -20.67 1.82
CA PRO A 168 -10.51 -21.49 0.90
C PRO A 168 -11.67 -20.68 0.33
N ILE A 169 -11.98 -20.88 -0.95
CA ILE A 169 -13.23 -20.43 -1.54
C ILE A 169 -14.28 -21.48 -1.29
N SER A 170 -15.42 -21.08 -0.77
CA SER A 170 -16.56 -21.97 -0.56
C SER A 170 -17.83 -21.36 -1.13
N LEU A 171 -18.60 -22.19 -1.86
CA LEU A 171 -19.87 -21.78 -2.42
C LEU A 171 -20.98 -21.89 -1.39
N VAL A 172 -21.90 -20.91 -1.43
CA VAL A 172 -23.12 -20.89 -0.63
C VAL A 172 -24.31 -20.66 -1.57
N GLU A 173 -25.28 -21.55 -1.53
CA GLU A 173 -26.53 -21.35 -2.25
C GLU A 173 -27.30 -20.16 -1.67
N ILE A 174 -27.59 -19.16 -2.49
CA ILE A 174 -28.39 -18.00 -2.10
C ILE A 174 -29.82 -18.18 -2.58
N LYS A 175 -30.75 -18.13 -1.65
CA LYS A 175 -32.15 -18.13 -1.98
C LYS A 175 -32.66 -16.71 -2.19
N PRO A 176 -33.59 -16.49 -3.14
CA PRO A 176 -34.13 -15.17 -3.42
C PRO A 176 -34.68 -14.44 -2.19
N GLU A 177 -35.20 -15.16 -1.18
CA GLU A 177 -35.74 -14.60 0.06
C GLU A 177 -34.66 -14.13 1.02
N GLU A 178 -33.47 -14.71 0.96
CA GLU A 178 -32.33 -14.44 1.89
C GLU A 178 -31.29 -13.48 1.31
N LEU A 179 -31.43 -13.07 0.05
CA LEU A 179 -30.44 -12.31 -0.71
C LEU A 179 -29.96 -11.07 0.04
N GLU A 180 -30.87 -10.17 0.42
CA GLU A 180 -30.53 -8.89 1.09
C GLU A 180 -29.76 -9.09 2.39
N THR A 181 -29.97 -10.17 3.12
CA THR A 181 -29.33 -10.43 4.41
C THR A 181 -27.98 -11.13 4.31
N GLN A 182 -27.73 -11.78 3.17
CA GLN A 182 -26.50 -12.56 2.96
C GLN A 182 -25.42 -11.80 2.17
N LEU A 183 -25.80 -10.77 1.40
CA LEU A 183 -24.87 -10.00 0.57
C LEU A 183 -23.65 -9.48 1.34
N ASP A 184 -23.84 -8.91 2.53
CA ASP A 184 -22.75 -8.31 3.34
C ASP A 184 -21.66 -9.32 3.74
N GLY A 185 -21.97 -10.62 3.71
CA GLY A 185 -21.03 -11.70 4.05
C GLY A 185 -20.29 -12.27 2.84
N LEU A 186 -20.64 -11.84 1.63
CA LEU A 186 -20.10 -12.39 0.39
C LEU A 186 -18.92 -11.57 -0.13
N TYR A 187 -17.97 -12.25 -0.77
CA TYR A 187 -16.94 -11.66 -1.60
C TYR A 187 -17.33 -11.64 -3.07
N TYR A 188 -17.98 -12.72 -3.54
CA TYR A 188 -18.49 -12.85 -4.88
C TYR A 188 -19.95 -13.24 -4.83
N LEU A 189 -20.70 -12.76 -5.80
CA LEU A 189 -22.04 -13.27 -6.11
C LEU A 189 -22.05 -13.77 -7.56
N ILE A 190 -22.30 -15.04 -7.75
CA ILE A 190 -22.52 -15.65 -9.05
C ILE A 190 -24.02 -15.70 -9.30
N ILE A 191 -24.46 -15.14 -10.40
CA ILE A 191 -25.83 -15.29 -10.90
C ILE A 191 -25.78 -16.05 -12.21
N ASP A 192 -26.29 -17.26 -12.22
CA ASP A 192 -26.23 -18.14 -13.36
C ASP A 192 -27.51 -18.99 -13.46
N GLN A 193 -28.01 -19.18 -14.66
CA GLN A 193 -29.27 -19.96 -14.91
C GLN A 193 -30.43 -19.56 -13.98
N PHE A 194 -30.62 -18.26 -13.80
CA PHE A 194 -31.66 -17.68 -12.98
C PHE A 194 -32.38 -16.56 -13.73
N ASP A 195 -33.72 -16.47 -13.52
CA ASP A 195 -34.55 -15.41 -14.13
C ASP A 195 -34.64 -14.21 -13.17
N LEU A 196 -33.74 -13.23 -13.33
CA LEU A 196 -33.69 -12.04 -12.48
C LEU A 196 -34.97 -11.20 -12.53
N SER A 197 -35.78 -11.30 -13.62
CA SER A 197 -37.06 -10.58 -13.72
C SER A 197 -38.10 -11.04 -12.69
N THR A 198 -37.85 -12.19 -12.04
CA THR A 198 -38.70 -12.71 -10.95
C THR A 198 -38.42 -12.08 -9.60
N LEU A 199 -37.31 -11.37 -9.45
CA LEU A 199 -36.96 -10.65 -8.22
C LEU A 199 -37.70 -9.32 -8.12
N GLU A 200 -37.96 -8.90 -6.89
CA GLU A 200 -38.42 -7.55 -6.61
C GLU A 200 -37.30 -6.54 -6.95
N GLN A 201 -37.69 -5.40 -7.55
CA GLN A 201 -36.74 -4.35 -7.93
C GLN A 201 -35.76 -3.94 -6.78
N LYS A 202 -36.27 -3.87 -5.56
CA LYS A 202 -35.47 -3.59 -4.36
C LYS A 202 -34.28 -4.55 -4.17
N LYS A 203 -34.45 -5.83 -4.57
CA LYS A 203 -33.37 -6.82 -4.46
C LYS A 203 -32.33 -6.63 -5.55
N ILE A 204 -32.74 -6.18 -6.74
CA ILE A 204 -31.81 -5.78 -7.81
C ILE A 204 -31.00 -4.57 -7.35
N GLU A 205 -31.65 -3.52 -6.83
CA GLU A 205 -30.98 -2.34 -6.25
C GLU A 205 -30.03 -2.70 -5.10
N ALA A 206 -30.36 -3.71 -4.29
CA ALA A 206 -29.47 -4.20 -3.23
C ALA A 206 -28.20 -4.85 -3.80
N ILE A 207 -28.31 -5.63 -4.90
CA ILE A 207 -27.15 -6.20 -5.61
C ILE A 207 -26.28 -5.07 -6.18
N GLU A 208 -26.90 -4.09 -6.86
CA GLU A 208 -26.20 -2.95 -7.44
C GLU A 208 -25.42 -2.15 -6.37
N SER A 209 -26.10 -1.82 -5.28
CA SER A 209 -25.49 -1.14 -4.14
C SER A 209 -24.37 -1.96 -3.47
N TRP A 210 -24.54 -3.29 -3.39
CA TRP A 210 -23.51 -4.18 -2.85
C TRP A 210 -22.25 -4.21 -3.75
N VAL A 211 -22.43 -4.19 -5.06
CA VAL A 211 -21.32 -4.08 -6.02
C VAL A 211 -20.63 -2.73 -5.85
N ASP A 212 -21.38 -1.62 -5.84
CA ASP A 212 -20.82 -0.27 -5.67
C ASP A 212 -20.00 -0.15 -4.35
N ASN A 213 -20.36 -0.91 -3.32
CA ASN A 213 -19.65 -0.98 -2.04
C ASN A 213 -18.49 -1.99 -2.00
N GLY A 214 -18.12 -2.60 -3.12
CA GLY A 214 -16.92 -3.45 -3.21
C GLY A 214 -17.20 -4.94 -3.48
N GLY A 215 -18.43 -5.34 -3.73
CA GLY A 215 -18.78 -6.69 -4.11
C GLY A 215 -18.37 -7.03 -5.55
N ALA A 216 -18.03 -8.29 -5.81
CA ALA A 216 -17.73 -8.77 -7.16
C ALA A 216 -18.86 -9.64 -7.70
N LEU A 217 -19.52 -9.14 -8.73
CA LEU A 217 -20.64 -9.80 -9.38
C LEU A 217 -20.16 -10.56 -10.63
N ILE A 218 -20.50 -11.84 -10.71
CA ILE A 218 -20.22 -12.68 -11.88
C ILE A 218 -21.57 -13.12 -12.48
N LEU A 219 -21.82 -12.72 -13.71
CA LEU A 219 -23.04 -13.03 -14.45
C LEU A 219 -22.72 -14.09 -15.52
N GLY A 220 -23.25 -15.29 -15.35
CA GLY A 220 -23.23 -16.32 -16.38
C GLY A 220 -24.41 -16.13 -17.35
N THR A 221 -24.12 -16.02 -18.65
CA THR A 221 -25.15 -15.71 -19.64
C THR A 221 -25.56 -16.92 -20.48
N GLY A 222 -25.08 -17.10 -21.70
CA GLY A 222 -25.52 -18.12 -22.61
C GLY A 222 -27.02 -18.00 -22.96
N GLU A 223 -27.78 -19.05 -22.76
CA GLU A 223 -29.24 -19.05 -23.05
C GLU A 223 -30.07 -18.15 -22.10
N TYR A 224 -29.47 -17.75 -20.96
CA TYR A 224 -30.11 -16.90 -19.95
C TYR A 224 -29.77 -15.40 -20.09
N ALA A 225 -29.03 -15.03 -21.11
CA ALA A 225 -28.52 -13.65 -21.27
C ALA A 225 -29.62 -12.56 -21.16
N ASP A 226 -30.74 -12.74 -21.88
CA ASP A 226 -31.91 -11.83 -21.85
C ASP A 226 -32.50 -11.67 -20.44
N LYS A 227 -32.57 -12.77 -19.68
CA LYS A 227 -33.19 -12.83 -18.36
C LYS A 227 -32.27 -12.22 -17.26
N ILE A 228 -31.01 -12.22 -17.51
CA ILE A 228 -30.01 -11.71 -16.56
C ILE A 228 -29.72 -10.23 -16.88
N LEU A 229 -29.31 -9.91 -18.10
CA LEU A 229 -28.86 -8.56 -18.44
C LEU A 229 -30.01 -7.54 -18.48
N GLY A 230 -31.19 -7.96 -18.92
CA GLY A 230 -32.37 -7.09 -19.07
C GLY A 230 -33.05 -6.69 -17.75
N SER A 231 -32.59 -7.18 -16.60
CA SER A 231 -33.18 -6.93 -15.28
C SER A 231 -32.52 -5.84 -14.45
N PHE A 232 -31.30 -5.47 -14.79
CA PHE A 232 -30.59 -4.39 -14.14
C PHE A 232 -31.05 -3.02 -14.64
N ASP A 233 -30.86 -1.99 -13.84
CA ASP A 233 -31.16 -0.61 -14.24
C ASP A 233 -30.34 -0.22 -15.47
N SER A 234 -30.90 0.68 -16.28
CA SER A 234 -30.20 1.25 -17.44
C SER A 234 -28.99 2.02 -16.96
N GLY A 235 -27.79 1.50 -17.21
CA GLY A 235 -26.53 2.08 -16.77
C GLY A 235 -25.78 1.24 -15.76
N PHE A 236 -26.37 0.20 -15.18
CA PHE A 236 -25.62 -0.74 -14.34
C PHE A 236 -24.89 -1.80 -15.19
N VAL A 237 -25.59 -2.48 -16.11
CA VAL A 237 -25.00 -3.34 -17.13
C VAL A 237 -25.36 -2.80 -18.50
N GLU A 238 -24.39 -2.21 -19.22
CA GLU A 238 -24.62 -1.52 -20.50
C GLU A 238 -24.24 -2.37 -21.73
N LEU A 239 -23.89 -3.64 -21.52
CA LEU A 239 -23.62 -4.54 -22.64
C LEU A 239 -24.87 -4.81 -23.46
N THR A 240 -24.73 -4.72 -24.79
CA THR A 240 -25.81 -5.09 -25.71
C THR A 240 -25.72 -6.55 -26.09
N LEU A 241 -26.88 -7.23 -25.97
CA LEU A 241 -27.00 -8.62 -26.35
C LEU A 241 -27.25 -8.75 -27.86
N GLY A 242 -26.33 -9.42 -28.53
CA GLY A 242 -26.48 -9.83 -29.92
C GLY A 242 -27.20 -11.21 -30.05
N LYS A 243 -26.67 -12.05 -30.91
CA LYS A 243 -27.20 -13.40 -31.11
C LYS A 243 -26.74 -14.35 -30.01
N VAL A 244 -27.68 -15.14 -29.47
CA VAL A 244 -27.33 -16.31 -28.65
C VAL A 244 -27.22 -17.52 -29.56
N SER A 245 -26.05 -18.11 -29.65
CA SER A 245 -25.77 -19.30 -30.46
C SER A 245 -25.91 -20.55 -29.62
N LYS A 246 -26.65 -21.53 -30.13
CA LYS A 246 -26.85 -22.81 -29.45
C LYS A 246 -25.70 -23.78 -29.68
N PRO A 247 -25.54 -24.79 -28.78
CA PRO A 247 -24.52 -25.82 -28.94
C PRO A 247 -24.68 -26.51 -30.33
N GLY A 248 -23.53 -26.61 -31.05
CA GLY A 248 -23.48 -27.26 -32.37
C GLY A 248 -23.96 -26.42 -33.57
N GLU A 249 -24.36 -25.17 -33.37
CA GLU A 249 -24.55 -24.22 -34.47
C GLU A 249 -23.18 -23.71 -34.97
N ASP A 250 -23.12 -23.31 -36.27
CA ASP A 250 -21.94 -22.65 -36.87
C ASP A 250 -21.78 -21.26 -36.20
N ASN A 251 -21.08 -21.23 -35.11
CA ASN A 251 -20.91 -20.04 -34.27
C ASN A 251 -19.49 -19.49 -34.45
N LYS A 252 -19.40 -18.34 -35.13
CA LYS A 252 -18.09 -17.67 -35.32
C LYS A 252 -17.47 -17.23 -34.01
N ALA A 253 -18.24 -16.84 -33.00
CA ALA A 253 -17.74 -16.44 -31.70
C ALA A 253 -17.16 -17.64 -30.94
N ALA A 254 -17.91 -18.79 -30.88
CA ALA A 254 -17.39 -20.02 -30.29
C ALA A 254 -16.14 -20.54 -31.02
N LEU A 255 -16.09 -20.38 -32.36
CA LEU A 255 -14.94 -20.78 -33.16
C LEU A 255 -13.74 -19.88 -32.92
N ALA A 256 -13.96 -18.57 -32.76
CA ALA A 256 -12.93 -17.62 -32.39
C ALA A 256 -12.36 -17.93 -30.98
N MET A 257 -13.23 -18.21 -30.03
CA MET A 257 -12.87 -18.62 -28.67
C MET A 257 -12.04 -19.91 -28.65
N THR A 258 -12.41 -20.91 -29.47
CA THR A 258 -11.68 -22.17 -29.57
C THR A 258 -10.28 -22.00 -30.14
N ASN A 259 -10.04 -20.94 -30.90
CA ASN A 259 -8.76 -20.64 -31.56
C ASN A 259 -7.85 -19.66 -30.81
N MET A 260 -8.35 -18.99 -29.79
CA MET A 260 -7.52 -18.09 -28.97
C MET A 260 -6.56 -18.86 -28.07
N ASP A 261 -5.26 -18.62 -28.21
CA ASP A 261 -4.23 -19.27 -27.38
C ASP A 261 -4.28 -18.79 -25.92
N SER A 262 -4.87 -17.64 -25.68
CA SER A 262 -5.04 -17.04 -24.35
C SER A 262 -5.99 -17.85 -23.42
N TYR A 263 -6.97 -18.56 -23.97
CA TYR A 263 -7.88 -19.41 -23.16
C TYR A 263 -7.29 -20.80 -22.86
N TYR A 264 -5.97 -20.90 -22.71
CA TYR A 264 -5.27 -22.18 -22.61
C TYR A 264 -5.75 -23.05 -21.43
N LEU A 265 -6.08 -22.46 -20.27
CA LEU A 265 -6.55 -23.20 -19.09
C LEU A 265 -7.90 -23.92 -19.34
N PHE A 266 -8.81 -23.28 -20.07
CA PHE A 266 -10.07 -23.91 -20.46
C PHE A 266 -9.84 -24.99 -21.54
N LYS A 267 -8.92 -24.77 -22.48
CA LYS A 267 -8.53 -25.78 -23.47
C LYS A 267 -7.86 -26.99 -22.83
N GLU A 268 -6.92 -26.78 -21.89
CA GLU A 268 -6.26 -27.86 -21.13
C GLU A 268 -7.26 -28.67 -20.30
N SER A 269 -8.32 -28.04 -19.81
CA SER A 269 -9.45 -28.70 -19.15
C SER A 269 -10.30 -29.56 -20.12
N GLY A 270 -10.07 -29.46 -21.43
CA GLY A 270 -10.81 -30.19 -22.44
C GLY A 270 -12.21 -29.62 -22.73
N ILE A 271 -12.42 -28.35 -22.43
CA ILE A 271 -13.68 -27.63 -22.71
C ILE A 271 -13.76 -27.30 -24.20
N ASP A 272 -14.87 -27.65 -24.80
CA ASP A 272 -15.18 -27.38 -26.20
C ASP A 272 -16.32 -26.36 -26.28
N PHE A 273 -15.97 -25.10 -26.45
CA PHE A 273 -16.97 -24.01 -26.53
C PHE A 273 -17.96 -24.14 -27.69
N ALA A 274 -17.67 -24.98 -28.70
CA ALA A 274 -18.66 -25.29 -29.73
C ALA A 274 -19.86 -26.06 -29.18
N LYS A 275 -19.74 -26.66 -28.01
CA LYS A 275 -20.80 -27.40 -27.30
C LYS A 275 -21.49 -26.59 -26.21
N VAL A 276 -21.15 -25.33 -26.06
CA VAL A 276 -21.69 -24.42 -25.09
C VAL A 276 -22.55 -23.38 -25.77
N ALA A 277 -23.66 -22.98 -25.13
CA ALA A 277 -24.45 -21.85 -25.60
C ALA A 277 -23.67 -20.53 -25.31
N VAL A 278 -23.40 -19.72 -26.35
CA VAL A 278 -22.62 -18.50 -26.25
C VAL A 278 -23.47 -17.30 -26.65
N ALA A 279 -23.51 -16.31 -25.79
CA ALA A 279 -24.09 -14.99 -26.05
C ALA A 279 -23.04 -14.07 -26.70
N GLU A 280 -23.37 -13.47 -27.83
CA GLU A 280 -22.58 -12.38 -28.42
C GLU A 280 -22.91 -11.11 -27.64
N LEU A 281 -21.88 -10.54 -27.01
CA LEU A 281 -21.98 -9.32 -26.22
C LEU A 281 -21.17 -8.23 -26.90
N ASP A 282 -21.66 -7.00 -26.88
CA ASP A 282 -20.98 -5.83 -27.43
C ASP A 282 -21.08 -4.67 -26.45
N ASP A 283 -19.98 -3.92 -26.30
CA ASP A 283 -19.92 -2.72 -25.47
C ASP A 283 -19.87 -1.45 -26.31
N PRO A 284 -21.02 -0.85 -26.63
CA PRO A 284 -21.07 0.39 -27.41
C PRO A 284 -20.51 1.61 -26.67
N GLY A 285 -20.39 1.52 -25.33
CA GLY A 285 -19.93 2.60 -24.46
C GLY A 285 -18.45 2.57 -24.15
N PHE A 286 -17.73 1.53 -24.56
CA PHE A 286 -16.31 1.30 -24.24
C PHE A 286 -16.01 1.35 -22.73
N ARG A 287 -16.91 0.86 -21.91
CA ARG A 287 -16.77 0.79 -20.45
C ARG A 287 -16.28 -0.54 -19.94
N TYR A 288 -16.46 -1.57 -20.73
CA TYR A 288 -16.03 -2.93 -20.43
C TYR A 288 -14.77 -3.24 -21.22
N TYR A 289 -13.88 -4.01 -20.65
CA TYR A 289 -12.82 -4.63 -21.41
C TYR A 289 -13.07 -6.14 -21.58
N GLU A 290 -12.76 -6.63 -22.76
CA GLU A 290 -12.83 -8.06 -23.07
C GLU A 290 -11.59 -8.73 -22.48
N THR A 291 -11.77 -9.72 -21.59
CA THR A 291 -10.65 -10.44 -20.99
C THR A 291 -10.03 -11.43 -21.95
N ASP A 292 -8.71 -11.52 -21.92
CA ASP A 292 -7.96 -12.51 -22.69
C ASP A 292 -7.94 -13.90 -22.03
N CYS A 293 -8.41 -14.03 -20.78
CA CYS A 293 -8.29 -15.27 -20.00
C CYS A 293 -9.46 -16.21 -20.18
N PHE A 294 -10.67 -15.66 -20.43
CA PHE A 294 -11.92 -16.40 -20.68
C PHE A 294 -12.88 -15.55 -21.53
N PRO A 295 -13.89 -16.18 -22.19
CA PRO A 295 -14.88 -15.42 -22.93
C PRO A 295 -15.78 -14.60 -22.00
N GLY A 296 -15.50 -13.31 -21.88
CA GLY A 296 -16.23 -12.45 -20.97
C GLY A 296 -15.78 -11.00 -21.01
N TRP A 297 -16.55 -10.15 -20.36
CA TRP A 297 -16.39 -8.71 -20.26
C TRP A 297 -16.35 -8.30 -18.80
N ILE A 298 -15.47 -7.40 -18.44
CA ILE A 298 -15.29 -6.93 -17.06
C ILE A 298 -15.40 -5.40 -17.03
N CYS A 299 -16.10 -4.90 -16.02
CA CYS A 299 -16.23 -3.47 -15.75
C CYS A 299 -16.04 -3.22 -14.25
N SER A 300 -15.16 -2.29 -13.89
CA SER A 300 -15.11 -1.76 -12.52
C SER A 300 -16.35 -0.92 -12.25
N ARG A 301 -16.99 -1.10 -11.09
CA ARG A 301 -18.21 -0.44 -10.72
C ARG A 301 -18.17 -0.03 -9.25
N GLY A 302 -18.14 1.28 -8.96
CA GLY A 302 -17.88 1.74 -7.61
C GLY A 302 -16.56 1.16 -7.07
N ASN A 303 -16.62 0.61 -5.87
CA ASN A 303 -15.51 -0.13 -5.27
C ASN A 303 -15.46 -1.62 -5.69
N GLY A 304 -16.44 -2.10 -6.43
CA GLY A 304 -16.55 -3.47 -6.88
C GLY A 304 -16.37 -3.63 -8.39
N CYS A 305 -16.85 -4.73 -8.91
CA CYS A 305 -16.82 -5.01 -10.34
C CYS A 305 -17.96 -5.92 -10.80
N VAL A 306 -18.23 -5.86 -12.09
CA VAL A 306 -19.17 -6.76 -12.79
C VAL A 306 -18.41 -7.50 -13.87
N THR A 307 -18.41 -8.84 -13.78
CA THR A 307 -17.91 -9.74 -14.82
C THR A 307 -19.10 -10.38 -15.52
N VAL A 308 -19.18 -10.25 -16.82
CA VAL A 308 -20.24 -10.85 -17.63
C VAL A 308 -19.60 -11.91 -18.53
N LEU A 309 -19.88 -13.16 -18.24
CA LEU A 309 -19.40 -14.29 -19.04
C LEU A 309 -20.29 -14.43 -20.27
N SER A 310 -19.72 -14.72 -21.43
CA SER A 310 -20.48 -15.00 -22.66
C SER A 310 -21.18 -16.34 -22.65
N PHE A 311 -21.06 -17.12 -21.58
CA PHE A 311 -21.60 -18.46 -21.40
C PHE A 311 -22.17 -18.63 -19.99
N SER A 312 -22.96 -19.71 -19.79
CA SER A 312 -23.42 -20.09 -18.45
C SER A 312 -22.44 -21.05 -17.80
N LEU A 313 -22.15 -20.82 -16.52
CA LEU A 313 -21.33 -21.72 -15.69
C LEU A 313 -22.04 -23.07 -15.46
N GLY A 314 -23.36 -23.11 -15.48
CA GLY A 314 -24.16 -24.33 -15.29
C GLY A 314 -24.22 -25.25 -16.52
N GLU A 315 -23.48 -24.95 -17.60
CA GLU A 315 -23.40 -25.84 -18.77
C GLU A 315 -22.63 -27.13 -18.46
N ASP A 316 -23.07 -28.26 -18.94
CA ASP A 316 -22.48 -29.58 -18.69
C ASP A 316 -21.00 -29.64 -19.15
N GLU A 317 -20.64 -28.91 -20.20
CA GLU A 317 -19.28 -28.86 -20.73
C GLU A 317 -18.33 -28.12 -19.79
N LEU A 318 -18.82 -27.11 -19.08
CA LEU A 318 -18.05 -26.31 -18.14
C LEU A 318 -17.69 -27.06 -16.84
N GLN A 319 -18.41 -28.11 -16.50
CA GLN A 319 -18.07 -28.96 -15.34
C GLN A 319 -16.72 -29.68 -15.46
N LYS A 320 -16.09 -29.63 -16.65
CA LYS A 320 -14.74 -30.12 -16.87
C LYS A 320 -13.66 -29.11 -16.47
N ALA A 321 -14.03 -27.87 -16.13
CA ALA A 321 -13.06 -26.84 -15.82
C ALA A 321 -12.15 -27.29 -14.67
N SER A 322 -10.85 -27.09 -14.87
CA SER A 322 -9.87 -27.32 -13.81
C SER A 322 -10.00 -26.26 -12.70
N ALA A 323 -9.46 -26.56 -11.53
CA ALA A 323 -9.39 -25.57 -10.45
C ALA A 323 -8.69 -24.28 -10.89
N ASP A 324 -7.65 -24.38 -11.73
CA ASP A 324 -6.94 -23.21 -12.26
C ASP A 324 -7.81 -22.39 -13.23
N ALA A 325 -8.64 -23.03 -14.05
CA ALA A 325 -9.58 -22.34 -14.92
C ALA A 325 -10.66 -21.61 -14.10
N CYS A 326 -11.19 -22.25 -13.05
CA CYS A 326 -12.13 -21.61 -12.12
C CYS A 326 -11.47 -20.44 -11.36
N ARG A 327 -10.25 -20.64 -10.90
CA ARG A 327 -9.46 -19.60 -10.21
C ARG A 327 -9.26 -18.37 -11.08
N THR A 328 -8.97 -18.55 -12.36
CA THR A 328 -8.79 -17.44 -13.31
C THR A 328 -10.01 -16.53 -13.39
N ILE A 329 -11.23 -17.07 -13.33
CA ILE A 329 -12.44 -16.24 -13.31
C ILE A 329 -12.48 -15.37 -12.05
N TYR A 330 -12.15 -15.94 -10.88
CA TYR A 330 -12.11 -15.18 -9.62
C TYR A 330 -10.98 -14.14 -9.62
N ASP A 331 -9.79 -14.50 -10.11
CA ASP A 331 -8.62 -13.61 -10.16
C ASP A 331 -8.88 -12.41 -11.06
N GLU A 332 -9.32 -12.64 -12.29
CA GLU A 332 -9.64 -11.57 -13.23
C GLU A 332 -10.75 -10.68 -12.71
N THR A 333 -11.81 -11.27 -12.13
CA THR A 333 -12.89 -10.50 -11.52
C THR A 333 -12.37 -9.64 -10.38
N SER A 334 -11.61 -10.21 -9.44
CA SER A 334 -11.13 -9.49 -8.25
C SER A 334 -10.09 -8.42 -8.58
N SER A 335 -9.27 -8.63 -9.63
CA SER A 335 -8.26 -7.66 -10.05
C SER A 335 -8.87 -6.35 -10.55
N ASN A 336 -10.16 -6.33 -10.81
CA ASN A 336 -10.90 -5.16 -11.30
C ASN A 336 -11.83 -4.53 -10.25
N ALA A 337 -11.93 -5.14 -9.06
CA ALA A 337 -12.65 -4.56 -7.95
C ALA A 337 -11.69 -3.87 -6.99
N SER A 338 -11.66 -2.54 -6.99
CA SER A 338 -10.77 -1.77 -6.12
C SER A 338 -10.98 -2.08 -4.63
N GLY A 339 -12.20 -2.37 -4.22
CA GLY A 339 -12.51 -2.83 -2.87
C GLY A 339 -12.07 -4.27 -2.56
N MET A 340 -11.88 -5.11 -3.58
CA MET A 340 -11.42 -6.50 -3.46
C MET A 340 -9.94 -6.65 -3.68
N MET A 341 -9.34 -5.84 -4.54
CA MET A 341 -7.91 -5.67 -4.55
C MET A 341 -7.53 -5.16 -3.17
N GLY A 342 -7.11 -6.03 -2.31
CA GLY A 342 -6.45 -5.65 -1.07
C GLY A 342 -5.07 -5.04 -1.33
N TYR A 343 -4.92 -4.40 -2.47
CA TYR A 343 -3.95 -3.36 -2.63
C TYR A 343 -4.40 -2.30 -1.64
N SER A 344 -3.88 -2.39 -0.42
CA SER A 344 -3.80 -1.19 0.36
C SER A 344 -3.29 -0.17 -0.64
N SER A 345 -3.90 0.98 -0.68
CA SER A 345 -3.47 2.17 -1.39
C SER A 345 -1.96 2.38 -1.42
N TRP A 346 -1.22 1.62 -0.67
CA TRP A 346 0.22 1.60 -0.41
C TRP A 346 1.05 0.75 -1.38
N GLU A 347 0.51 -0.33 -2.00
CA GLU A 347 1.29 -1.15 -2.95
C GLU A 347 1.46 -0.43 -4.28
N ASP A 348 0.40 0.17 -4.80
CA ASP A 348 0.48 1.07 -5.96
C ASP A 348 1.26 2.33 -5.60
N TRP A 349 1.10 2.80 -4.38
CA TRP A 349 1.84 3.90 -3.82
C TRP A 349 3.34 3.62 -3.74
N GLY A 350 3.73 2.41 -3.35
CA GLY A 350 5.13 1.99 -3.25
C GLY A 350 5.90 2.24 -4.54
N TYR A 351 5.31 2.00 -5.69
CA TYR A 351 5.95 2.21 -6.99
C TYR A 351 5.89 3.68 -7.44
N LEU A 352 4.69 4.25 -7.52
CA LEU A 352 4.47 5.61 -8.03
C LEU A 352 5.00 6.68 -7.08
N GLY A 353 4.76 6.52 -5.78
CA GLY A 353 5.26 7.44 -4.76
C GLY A 353 6.78 7.45 -4.69
N ARG A 354 7.43 6.28 -4.83
CA ARG A 354 8.88 6.19 -4.89
C ARG A 354 9.46 6.88 -6.11
N ASN A 355 8.84 6.72 -7.28
CA ASN A 355 9.25 7.39 -8.48
C ASN A 355 9.08 8.92 -8.36
N ALA A 356 7.99 9.39 -7.78
CA ALA A 356 7.75 10.80 -7.55
C ALA A 356 8.71 11.39 -6.51
N PHE A 357 8.96 10.68 -5.39
CA PHE A 357 10.00 11.09 -4.43
C PHE A 357 11.41 11.01 -5.01
N GLY A 358 11.67 10.05 -5.91
CA GLY A 358 12.94 9.96 -6.63
C GLY A 358 13.23 11.20 -7.46
N VAL A 359 12.20 11.88 -7.97
CA VAL A 359 12.36 13.18 -8.66
C VAL A 359 12.81 14.25 -7.66
N ILE A 360 12.19 14.32 -6.49
CA ILE A 360 12.56 15.29 -5.43
C ILE A 360 13.97 15.02 -4.89
N ASP A 361 14.32 13.76 -4.70
CA ASP A 361 15.60 13.33 -4.11
C ASP A 361 16.79 13.48 -5.09
N HIS A 362 16.58 13.24 -6.39
CA HIS A 362 17.67 13.27 -7.38
C HIS A 362 18.41 14.60 -7.48
N GLN A 363 17.78 15.68 -7.07
CA GLN A 363 18.38 17.01 -7.20
C GLN A 363 19.34 17.34 -6.07
N ASN A 364 19.18 16.73 -4.88
CA ASN A 364 19.97 17.07 -3.70
C ASN A 364 21.06 16.04 -3.36
N THR A 365 21.08 14.87 -4.02
CA THR A 365 22.08 13.82 -3.80
C THR A 365 23.22 13.80 -4.81
N SER A 366 23.24 14.70 -5.79
CA SER A 366 24.35 14.78 -6.72
C SER A 366 25.63 15.21 -5.98
N VAL A 367 26.45 14.22 -5.65
CA VAL A 367 27.79 14.48 -5.11
C VAL A 367 28.58 15.22 -6.18
N ASP A 368 28.92 16.47 -5.93
CA ASP A 368 29.77 17.25 -6.83
C ASP A 368 31.21 16.67 -6.83
N PHE A 369 31.49 15.88 -7.84
CA PHE A 369 32.82 15.29 -8.07
C PHE A 369 33.81 16.25 -8.70
N THR A 370 33.44 17.49 -9.03
CA THR A 370 34.29 18.47 -9.69
C THR A 370 35.59 18.73 -8.89
N TRP A 371 35.50 18.87 -7.57
CA TRP A 371 36.66 19.06 -6.72
C TRP A 371 37.56 17.83 -6.62
N PRO A 372 37.08 16.63 -6.36
CA PRO A 372 37.87 15.39 -6.44
C PRO A 372 38.58 15.22 -7.79
N ASP A 373 37.93 15.49 -8.90
CA ASP A 373 38.50 15.38 -10.25
C ASP A 373 39.64 16.38 -10.45
N ILE A 374 39.45 17.63 -10.04
CA ILE A 374 40.53 18.68 -10.06
C ILE A 374 41.69 18.22 -9.21
N MET A 375 41.46 17.67 -8.03
CA MET A 375 42.51 17.18 -7.12
C MET A 375 43.29 16.01 -7.73
N ILE A 376 42.64 15.09 -8.44
CA ILE A 376 43.31 13.99 -9.14
C ILE A 376 44.20 14.54 -10.25
N VAL A 377 43.70 15.46 -11.06
CA VAL A 377 44.49 16.11 -12.13
C VAL A 377 45.70 16.84 -11.53
N LEU A 378 45.49 17.61 -10.46
CA LEU A 378 46.56 18.31 -9.74
C LEU A 378 47.59 17.32 -9.18
N TYR A 379 47.15 16.20 -8.61
CA TYR A 379 48.04 15.14 -8.13
C TYR A 379 48.94 14.61 -9.26
N VAL A 380 48.37 14.30 -10.42
CA VAL A 380 49.15 13.79 -11.56
C VAL A 380 50.20 14.79 -12.02
N ILE A 381 49.84 16.08 -12.08
CA ILE A 381 50.79 17.16 -12.46
C ILE A 381 51.89 17.31 -11.41
N LEU A 382 51.55 17.26 -10.13
CA LEU A 382 52.53 17.39 -9.04
C LEU A 382 53.48 16.21 -8.95
N VAL A 383 52.95 14.99 -9.03
CA VAL A 383 53.75 13.76 -8.93
C VAL A 383 54.60 13.53 -10.19
N GLY A 384 54.06 13.79 -11.36
CA GLY A 384 54.76 13.58 -12.62
C GLY A 384 55.85 14.63 -12.87
N PRO A 385 55.55 15.71 -13.59
CA PRO A 385 56.57 16.66 -14.03
C PRO A 385 57.15 17.48 -12.90
N ILE A 386 56.35 17.97 -11.95
CA ILE A 386 56.81 18.95 -10.95
C ILE A 386 57.80 18.31 -9.96
N LEU A 387 57.38 17.18 -9.35
CA LEU A 387 58.24 16.48 -8.36
C LEU A 387 59.55 16.02 -9.02
N TYR A 388 59.47 15.49 -10.26
CA TYR A 388 60.64 15.06 -11.02
C TYR A 388 61.59 16.24 -11.27
N LEU A 389 61.12 17.39 -11.75
CA LEU A 389 61.92 18.58 -12.03
C LEU A 389 62.56 19.15 -10.76
N ILE A 390 61.82 19.19 -9.66
CA ILE A 390 62.36 19.68 -8.37
C ILE A 390 63.49 18.78 -7.89
N LEU A 391 63.27 17.45 -7.86
CA LEU A 391 64.28 16.50 -7.37
C LEU A 391 65.50 16.44 -8.27
N ARG A 392 65.33 16.60 -9.59
CA ARG A 392 66.42 16.71 -10.56
C ARG A 392 67.25 17.97 -10.35
N LYS A 393 66.61 19.12 -10.07
CA LYS A 393 67.29 20.38 -9.76
C LYS A 393 68.03 20.29 -8.45
N CYS A 394 67.51 19.59 -7.47
CA CYS A 394 68.15 19.35 -6.18
C CYS A 394 69.23 18.23 -6.24
N LYS A 395 69.50 17.61 -7.40
CA LYS A 395 70.42 16.47 -7.55
C LYS A 395 70.10 15.28 -6.63
N LYS A 396 68.83 15.06 -6.27
CA LYS A 396 68.34 14.00 -5.38
C LYS A 396 67.25 13.17 -6.05
N SER A 397 67.44 12.77 -7.28
CA SER A 397 66.43 12.01 -8.07
C SER A 397 66.04 10.67 -7.43
N GLU A 398 66.91 10.09 -6.62
CA GLU A 398 66.66 8.84 -5.88
C GLU A 398 65.49 8.96 -4.90
N TRP A 399 65.21 10.16 -4.39
CA TRP A 399 64.13 10.42 -3.46
C TRP A 399 62.73 10.45 -4.12
N TYR A 400 62.67 10.30 -5.42
CA TYR A 400 61.40 10.21 -6.14
C TYR A 400 60.53 9.05 -5.63
N TRP A 401 61.15 7.90 -5.33
CA TRP A 401 60.51 6.74 -4.76
C TRP A 401 59.79 7.00 -3.43
N LEU A 402 60.30 7.89 -2.61
CA LEU A 402 59.69 8.27 -1.36
C LEU A 402 58.71 9.43 -1.51
N GLY A 403 58.99 10.33 -2.45
CA GLY A 403 58.15 11.51 -2.71
C GLY A 403 56.78 11.17 -3.25
N VAL A 404 56.69 10.18 -4.14
CA VAL A 404 55.42 9.75 -4.71
C VAL A 404 54.44 9.21 -3.66
N PRO A 405 54.80 8.23 -2.80
CA PRO A 405 53.91 7.73 -1.75
C PRO A 405 53.53 8.82 -0.73
N VAL A 406 54.42 9.69 -0.36
CA VAL A 406 54.13 10.79 0.59
C VAL A 406 53.08 11.75 -0.01
N LEU A 407 53.28 12.16 -1.27
CA LEU A 407 52.29 13.00 -1.95
C LEU A 407 50.96 12.28 -2.09
N ALA A 408 50.95 10.99 -2.45
CA ALA A 408 49.72 10.19 -2.54
C ALA A 408 48.95 10.19 -1.20
N LEU A 409 49.63 9.96 -0.08
CA LEU A 409 49.01 9.99 1.25
C LEU A 409 48.43 11.36 1.58
N VAL A 410 49.11 12.45 1.20
CA VAL A 410 48.60 13.83 1.41
C VAL A 410 47.32 14.04 0.60
N PHE A 411 47.29 13.66 -0.69
CA PHE A 411 46.13 13.82 -1.52
C PHE A 411 44.95 12.93 -1.08
N ILE A 412 45.22 11.67 -0.69
CA ILE A 412 44.24 10.78 -0.10
C ILE A 412 43.65 11.43 1.18
N GLY A 413 44.50 11.99 2.03
CA GLY A 413 44.05 12.68 3.24
C GLY A 413 43.17 13.89 2.94
N VAL A 414 43.52 14.71 1.94
CA VAL A 414 42.72 15.87 1.53
C VAL A 414 41.37 15.44 0.95
N ILE A 415 41.39 14.47 0.05
CA ILE A 415 40.12 13.91 -0.55
C ILE A 415 39.26 13.29 0.54
N PHE A 416 39.88 12.57 1.49
CA PHE A 416 39.13 11.98 2.61
C PHE A 416 38.49 13.06 3.51
N LEU A 417 39.26 14.12 3.86
CA LEU A 417 38.70 15.23 4.64
C LEU A 417 37.59 15.98 3.90
N TYR A 418 37.73 16.15 2.59
CA TYR A 418 36.70 16.73 1.75
C TYR A 418 35.47 15.84 1.75
N GLY A 419 35.64 14.54 1.53
CA GLY A 419 34.51 13.58 1.59
C GLY A 419 33.83 13.55 2.97
N GLN A 420 34.60 13.75 4.06
CA GLN A 420 33.99 13.87 5.41
C GLN A 420 33.20 15.17 5.57
N SER A 421 33.65 16.28 4.97
CA SER A 421 32.92 17.56 5.04
C SER A 421 31.64 17.57 4.22
N MET A 422 31.54 16.68 3.22
CA MET A 422 30.35 16.52 2.39
C MET A 422 29.38 15.48 2.96
N LYS A 423 29.72 14.77 4.02
CA LYS A 423 28.79 13.87 4.67
C LYS A 423 27.62 14.66 5.23
N VAL A 424 26.43 14.29 4.78
CA VAL A 424 25.18 14.71 5.41
C VAL A 424 25.19 14.10 6.82
N HIS A 425 25.34 14.92 7.85
CA HIS A 425 25.43 14.45 9.24
C HIS A 425 24.04 14.27 9.86
N ASP A 426 23.05 14.93 9.28
CA ASP A 426 21.67 14.94 9.75
C ASP A 426 20.78 14.12 8.80
N THR A 427 19.69 13.59 9.30
CA THR A 427 18.68 12.92 8.49
C THR A 427 17.96 13.97 7.65
N ARG A 428 17.95 13.80 6.34
CA ARG A 428 17.19 14.64 5.43
C ARG A 428 15.81 14.04 5.20
N VAL A 429 14.80 14.87 5.24
CA VAL A 429 13.41 14.45 5.14
C VAL A 429 12.66 15.35 4.18
N TYR A 430 11.97 14.70 3.25
CA TYR A 430 10.98 15.33 2.39
C TYR A 430 9.61 14.81 2.79
N SER A 431 8.63 15.68 2.93
CA SER A 431 7.29 15.29 3.31
C SER A 431 6.23 15.87 2.39
N VAL A 432 5.21 15.07 2.12
CA VAL A 432 4.02 15.48 1.38
C VAL A 432 2.81 15.14 2.24
N SER A 433 2.14 16.17 2.74
CA SER A 433 0.91 16.04 3.51
C SER A 433 -0.31 16.17 2.61
N VAL A 434 -1.23 15.21 2.69
CA VAL A 434 -2.44 15.15 1.87
C VAL A 434 -3.66 15.30 2.74
N GLN A 435 -4.49 16.30 2.46
CA GLN A 435 -5.67 16.61 3.25
C GLN A 435 -6.87 16.90 2.36
N CYS A 436 -8.04 16.36 2.73
CA CYS A 436 -9.29 16.69 2.07
C CYS A 436 -9.73 18.12 2.44
N ALA A 437 -10.00 18.95 1.44
CA ALA A 437 -10.48 20.33 1.57
C ALA A 437 -11.98 20.41 1.19
N ASP A 438 -12.82 19.70 1.96
CA ASP A 438 -14.27 19.63 1.75
C ASP A 438 -15.09 20.58 2.64
N GLY A 439 -14.40 21.41 3.42
CA GLY A 439 -15.02 22.40 4.31
C GLY A 439 -15.55 21.84 5.63
N LYS A 440 -15.31 20.58 5.96
CA LYS A 440 -15.61 20.03 7.29
C LYS A 440 -14.57 20.51 8.32
N ASP A 441 -14.97 20.56 9.59
CA ASP A 441 -14.08 21.08 10.65
C ASP A 441 -12.80 20.23 10.81
N GLN A 442 -12.88 18.92 10.65
CA GLN A 442 -11.77 17.98 10.72
C GLN A 442 -11.82 17.01 9.52
N GLY A 443 -10.66 16.64 9.03
CA GLY A 443 -10.48 15.68 7.95
C GLY A 443 -9.29 14.76 8.18
N THR A 444 -9.20 13.70 7.42
CA THR A 444 -8.02 12.82 7.39
C THR A 444 -6.81 13.60 6.90
N LEU A 445 -5.69 13.36 7.55
CA LEU A 445 -4.38 13.87 7.17
C LEU A 445 -3.45 12.68 6.99
N ASP A 446 -3.01 12.47 5.76
CA ASP A 446 -2.01 11.45 5.41
C ASP A 446 -0.73 12.16 5.01
N THR A 447 0.38 11.84 5.65
CA THR A 447 1.67 12.44 5.33
C THR A 447 2.67 11.37 4.95
N TYR A 448 3.28 11.55 3.82
CA TYR A 448 4.27 10.68 3.22
C TYR A 448 5.65 11.29 3.41
N TYR A 449 6.59 10.46 3.78
CA TYR A 449 7.95 10.86 4.07
C TYR A 449 8.94 10.07 3.22
N CYS A 450 9.84 10.77 2.59
CA CYS A 450 11.05 10.23 2.02
C CYS A 450 12.21 10.71 2.86
N ALA A 451 12.92 9.81 3.51
CA ALA A 451 13.98 10.18 4.42
C ALA A 451 15.24 9.37 4.18
N TYR A 452 16.39 9.98 4.25
CA TYR A 452 17.67 9.32 4.13
C TYR A 452 18.73 9.88 5.09
N HIS A 453 19.66 9.02 5.42
CA HIS A 453 20.82 9.35 6.26
C HIS A 453 22.10 8.83 5.62
N SER A 454 23.22 9.55 5.81
CA SER A 454 24.49 9.20 5.17
C SER A 454 25.17 7.94 5.71
N GLY A 455 24.67 7.34 6.78
CA GLY A 455 25.27 6.18 7.44
C GLY A 455 24.25 5.08 7.76
N VAL A 456 24.77 3.94 8.18
CA VAL A 456 23.96 2.78 8.62
C VAL A 456 23.44 2.89 10.06
N LYS A 457 23.48 4.09 10.64
CA LYS A 457 22.95 4.29 11.99
C LYS A 457 21.43 4.46 11.94
N GLU A 458 20.73 3.75 12.82
CA GLU A 458 19.29 3.94 13.01
C GLU A 458 18.98 5.41 13.31
N TRP A 459 17.95 5.92 12.66
CA TRP A 459 17.44 7.27 12.84
C TRP A 459 15.93 7.23 13.07
N SER A 460 15.41 8.27 13.72
CA SER A 460 13.97 8.39 14.00
C SER A 460 13.52 9.84 13.91
N LEU A 461 12.26 10.01 13.53
CA LEU A 461 11.54 11.27 13.48
C LEU A 461 10.45 11.28 14.54
N LYS A 462 10.24 12.40 15.21
CA LYS A 462 9.09 12.61 16.07
C LYS A 462 7.92 13.09 15.21
N LEU A 463 6.76 12.45 15.40
CA LEU A 463 5.52 12.82 14.73
C LEU A 463 4.73 13.86 15.54
N ALA A 464 3.91 14.66 14.87
CA ALA A 464 2.96 15.54 15.52
C ALA A 464 1.83 14.75 16.19
N ASP A 465 1.21 15.34 17.21
CA ASP A 465 0.14 14.70 17.99
C ASP A 465 -1.14 14.41 17.19
N CYS A 466 -1.25 14.96 15.98
CA CYS A 466 -2.39 14.72 15.09
C CYS A 466 -2.34 13.34 14.42
N TYR A 467 -1.20 12.64 14.42
CA TYR A 467 -1.07 11.32 13.84
C TYR A 467 -1.44 10.23 14.82
N THR A 468 -2.14 9.22 14.34
CA THR A 468 -2.62 8.09 15.14
C THR A 468 -1.83 6.81 14.89
N TYR A 469 -1.31 6.62 13.68
CA TYR A 469 -0.44 5.50 13.33
C TYR A 469 0.50 5.85 12.19
N GLY A 470 1.53 5.03 12.04
CA GLY A 470 2.49 5.13 10.96
C GLY A 470 2.78 3.77 10.33
N GLY A 471 3.32 3.82 9.14
CA GLY A 471 3.69 2.66 8.36
C GLY A 471 4.88 2.93 7.45
N ALA A 472 5.37 1.89 6.82
CA ALA A 472 6.43 1.96 5.83
C ALA A 472 5.85 1.72 4.43
N GLY A 473 6.35 2.45 3.46
CA GLY A 473 6.10 2.18 2.05
C GLY A 473 6.81 0.89 1.67
N LEU A 474 6.05 -0.08 1.17
CA LEU A 474 6.57 -1.39 0.82
C LEU A 474 7.44 -1.30 -0.43
N CYS A 475 8.60 -1.85 -0.35
CA CYS A 475 9.59 -1.75 -1.39
C CYS A 475 10.27 -3.08 -1.64
N GLY A 476 9.62 -3.98 -2.33
CA GLY A 476 10.30 -5.15 -2.91
C GLY A 476 9.59 -6.47 -2.70
N TYR A 477 9.53 -7.21 -3.76
CA TYR A 477 9.15 -8.63 -3.75
C TYR A 477 10.39 -9.45 -3.38
N GLY A 478 10.72 -9.52 -2.10
CA GLY A 478 11.77 -10.38 -1.59
C GLY A 478 11.17 -11.57 -0.83
N MET A 479 11.52 -12.79 -1.19
CA MET A 479 11.16 -13.98 -0.42
C MET A 479 12.24 -14.27 0.61
N SER A 480 12.04 -13.87 1.86
CA SER A 480 12.87 -14.32 2.98
C SER A 480 12.32 -15.61 3.57
N THR A 481 13.14 -16.64 3.62
CA THR A 481 12.79 -17.96 4.21
C THR A 481 13.28 -18.12 5.65
N GLY A 482 13.70 -17.02 6.31
CA GLY A 482 14.32 -17.05 7.64
C GLY A 482 13.32 -16.98 8.80
N GLN A 483 13.73 -17.48 9.98
CA GLN A 483 13.05 -17.18 11.22
C GLN A 483 13.39 -15.75 11.63
N SER A 484 12.38 -14.87 11.72
CA SER A 484 12.58 -13.48 12.14
C SER A 484 13.03 -13.43 13.62
N THR A 485 14.08 -12.67 13.87
CA THR A 485 14.54 -12.34 15.22
C THR A 485 13.97 -10.98 15.64
N PRO A 486 13.90 -10.65 16.93
CA PRO A 486 13.41 -9.32 17.38
C PRO A 486 14.17 -8.12 16.82
N ASP A 487 15.39 -8.31 16.34
CA ASP A 487 16.24 -7.28 15.75
C ASP A 487 16.17 -7.25 14.21
N ASP A 488 15.34 -8.12 13.63
CA ASP A 488 15.15 -8.25 12.19
C ASP A 488 13.99 -7.37 11.72
N TYR A 489 14.19 -6.05 11.82
CA TYR A 489 13.28 -5.03 11.36
C TYR A 489 14.05 -3.97 10.57
N HIS A 490 13.37 -3.41 9.59
CA HIS A 490 13.87 -2.31 8.79
C HIS A 490 13.28 -0.97 9.25
N TYR A 491 11.99 -0.98 9.59
CA TYR A 491 11.25 0.19 10.08
C TYR A 491 10.78 -0.01 11.51
N ARG A 492 10.79 1.08 12.27
CA ARG A 492 10.43 1.09 13.70
C ARG A 492 9.47 2.21 14.01
N PHE A 493 8.39 1.88 14.68
CA PHE A 493 7.38 2.79 15.17
C PHE A 493 7.28 2.67 16.67
N CYS A 494 7.50 3.77 17.41
CA CYS A 494 7.41 3.76 18.86
C CYS A 494 6.14 4.49 19.31
N TYR A 495 5.33 3.78 20.07
CA TYR A 495 4.12 4.29 20.69
C TYR A 495 4.42 4.61 22.17
N GLY A 496 4.36 5.88 22.56
CA GLY A 496 4.63 6.36 23.90
C GLY A 496 3.97 7.71 24.16
N GLU A 497 4.56 8.56 25.02
CA GLU A 497 4.13 9.94 25.18
C GLU A 497 4.29 10.73 23.87
N ASP A 498 5.36 10.43 23.13
CA ASP A 498 5.59 10.92 21.79
C ASP A 498 5.62 9.74 20.81
N MET A 499 4.90 9.86 19.72
CA MET A 499 5.00 8.89 18.65
C MET A 499 6.23 9.20 17.78
N THR A 500 7.06 8.18 17.55
CA THR A 500 8.22 8.30 16.66
C THR A 500 8.19 7.21 15.61
N MET A 501 8.69 7.53 14.42
CA MET A 501 8.93 6.57 13.37
C MET A 501 10.36 6.68 12.86
N GLY A 502 10.95 5.58 12.42
CA GLY A 502 12.32 5.55 11.97
C GLY A 502 12.69 4.33 11.16
N MET A 503 13.94 4.29 10.77
CA MET A 503 14.47 3.24 9.93
C MET A 503 15.87 2.84 10.44
N LYS A 504 16.19 1.57 10.25
CA LYS A 504 17.50 1.00 10.46
C LYS A 504 18.11 0.67 9.09
N PRO A 505 18.94 1.59 8.54
CA PRO A 505 19.49 1.41 7.20
C PRO A 505 20.46 0.22 7.15
N GLU A 506 20.42 -0.55 6.07
CA GLU A 506 21.38 -1.62 5.79
C GLU A 506 22.60 -1.11 5.03
N SER A 507 22.43 -0.02 4.29
CA SER A 507 23.47 0.60 3.49
C SER A 507 23.60 2.10 3.73
N ASN A 508 24.73 2.72 3.31
CA ASN A 508 24.88 4.16 3.33
C ASN A 508 23.98 4.81 2.29
N PHE A 509 23.34 5.92 2.65
CA PHE A 509 22.42 6.67 1.80
C PHE A 509 21.17 5.90 1.39
N GLU A 510 20.79 4.92 2.18
CA GLU A 510 19.54 4.22 1.96
C GLU A 510 18.36 5.14 2.25
N THR A 511 17.42 5.15 1.33
CA THR A 511 16.22 5.97 1.41
C THR A 511 15.08 5.17 2.01
N GLY A 512 14.48 5.68 3.08
CA GLY A 512 13.29 5.14 3.70
C GLY A 512 12.05 5.87 3.23
N TYR A 513 11.00 5.11 2.92
CA TYR A 513 9.69 5.63 2.59
C TYR A 513 8.73 5.29 3.71
N LEU A 514 8.26 6.31 4.39
CA LEU A 514 7.42 6.20 5.57
C LEU A 514 6.14 7.00 5.38
N TYR A 515 5.12 6.67 6.13
CA TYR A 515 3.92 7.48 6.19
C TYR A 515 3.33 7.53 7.60
N ALA A 516 2.54 8.56 7.84
CA ALA A 516 1.75 8.69 9.05
C ALA A 516 0.34 9.14 8.67
N SER A 517 -0.65 8.56 9.33
CA SER A 517 -2.06 8.91 9.15
C SER A 517 -2.68 9.39 10.45
N GLY A 518 -3.56 10.36 10.34
CA GLY A 518 -4.23 10.96 11.46
C GLY A 518 -5.35 11.91 11.05
N THR A 519 -5.66 12.87 11.90
CA THR A 519 -6.70 13.87 11.65
C THR A 519 -6.19 15.27 11.94
N ALA A 520 -6.54 16.23 11.11
CA ALA A 520 -6.21 17.63 11.32
C ALA A 520 -7.41 18.54 11.09
N GLN A 521 -7.31 19.77 11.58
CA GLN A 521 -8.27 20.82 11.22
C GLN A 521 -8.18 21.08 9.72
N ASN A 522 -9.33 21.31 9.11
CA ASN A 522 -9.39 21.59 7.68
C ASN A 522 -8.82 22.97 7.37
N SER A 523 -8.06 23.07 6.28
CA SER A 523 -7.41 24.30 5.82
C SER A 523 -8.31 25.13 4.90
N GLY A 524 -9.61 24.89 4.87
CA GLY A 524 -10.58 25.55 4.01
C GLY A 524 -11.26 24.60 3.03
N GLN A 525 -11.80 25.13 1.95
CA GLN A 525 -12.57 24.37 0.98
C GLN A 525 -12.12 24.66 -0.46
N ILE A 526 -12.08 23.62 -1.28
CA ILE A 526 -12.03 23.76 -2.74
C ILE A 526 -13.41 23.42 -3.27
N THR A 527 -14.08 24.41 -3.89
CA THR A 527 -15.43 24.21 -4.43
C THR A 527 -15.36 24.00 -5.94
N VAL A 528 -16.04 22.97 -6.41
CA VAL A 528 -16.15 22.62 -7.83
C VAL A 528 -17.60 22.82 -8.28
N LYS A 529 -17.82 23.50 -9.42
CA LYS A 529 -19.17 23.78 -9.94
C LYS A 529 -19.23 23.56 -11.43
N ASP A 530 -20.19 22.76 -11.85
CA ASP A 530 -20.59 22.52 -13.24
C ASP A 530 -19.39 22.12 -14.12
N VAL A 531 -18.48 21.31 -13.54
CA VAL A 531 -17.24 20.95 -14.21
C VAL A 531 -17.47 19.74 -15.10
N ILE A 532 -17.12 19.90 -16.36
CA ILE A 532 -17.03 18.84 -17.36
C ILE A 532 -15.61 18.84 -17.91
N LEU A 533 -14.94 17.71 -17.76
CA LEU A 533 -13.59 17.47 -18.27
C LEU A 533 -13.63 16.35 -19.30
N THR A 534 -13.46 16.68 -20.55
CA THR A 534 -13.37 15.73 -21.67
C THR A 534 -12.32 16.20 -22.67
N ASN A 535 -11.91 15.31 -23.56
CA ASN A 535 -11.00 15.66 -24.68
C ASN A 535 -11.58 16.70 -25.64
N GLN A 536 -12.91 16.95 -25.60
CA GLN A 536 -13.57 17.90 -26.48
C GLN A 536 -13.95 19.22 -25.78
N THR A 537 -14.33 19.15 -24.50
CA THR A 537 -14.92 20.30 -23.80
C THR A 537 -14.43 20.36 -22.36
N ASN A 538 -13.89 21.54 -21.99
CA ASN A 538 -13.55 21.88 -20.61
C ASN A 538 -14.42 23.04 -20.18
N SER A 539 -15.33 22.83 -19.25
CA SER A 539 -16.26 23.84 -18.75
C SER A 539 -16.39 23.81 -17.24
N GLY A 540 -17.08 24.81 -16.71
CA GLY A 540 -17.30 24.93 -15.27
C GLY A 540 -16.28 25.83 -14.58
N SER A 541 -16.26 25.79 -13.26
CA SER A 541 -15.37 26.62 -12.44
C SER A 541 -14.95 25.92 -11.16
N ILE A 542 -13.73 26.22 -10.73
CA ILE A 542 -13.18 25.89 -9.42
C ILE A 542 -13.00 27.16 -8.62
N GLU A 543 -13.22 27.10 -7.32
CA GLU A 543 -13.01 28.21 -6.39
C GLU A 543 -12.14 27.74 -5.23
N ASN A 544 -11.01 28.40 -5.06
CA ASN A 544 -10.10 28.15 -3.97
C ASN A 544 -10.54 28.96 -2.73
N GLN A 545 -11.26 28.36 -1.82
CA GLN A 545 -11.68 28.98 -0.55
C GLN A 545 -10.77 28.57 0.60
N THR A 546 -9.56 28.08 0.31
CA THR A 546 -8.52 27.82 1.31
C THR A 546 -7.74 29.11 1.60
N GLU A 547 -6.91 29.09 2.62
CA GLU A 547 -6.00 30.21 2.94
C GLU A 547 -4.73 30.23 2.10
N TYR A 548 -4.53 29.25 1.21
CA TYR A 548 -3.30 29.03 0.46
C TYR A 548 -3.42 29.45 -1.01
N ASP A 549 -2.34 29.99 -1.54
CA ASP A 549 -2.13 30.13 -2.97
C ASP A 549 -1.62 28.82 -3.54
N PHE A 550 -2.19 28.34 -4.62
CA PHE A 550 -1.75 27.12 -5.31
C PHE A 550 -0.93 27.47 -6.56
N PRO A 551 0.39 27.27 -6.53
CA PRO A 551 1.22 27.39 -7.74
C PRO A 551 0.71 26.49 -8.87
N TYR A 552 0.26 25.29 -8.53
CA TYR A 552 -0.33 24.32 -9.45
C TYR A 552 -1.55 23.64 -8.82
N MET A 553 -2.54 23.37 -9.67
CA MET A 553 -3.69 22.53 -9.37
C MET A 553 -3.88 21.48 -10.45
N PHE A 554 -4.28 20.28 -10.06
CA PHE A 554 -4.69 19.21 -10.96
C PHE A 554 -6.19 19.00 -10.86
N LEU A 555 -6.79 18.75 -12.02
CA LEU A 555 -8.15 18.26 -12.17
C LEU A 555 -8.06 16.95 -12.93
N MET A 556 -8.55 15.89 -12.33
CA MET A 556 -8.52 14.53 -12.90
C MET A 556 -9.93 13.95 -12.92
N SER A 557 -10.38 13.52 -14.08
CA SER A 557 -11.53 12.63 -14.27
C SER A 557 -11.04 11.22 -14.61
N ASP A 558 -11.93 10.30 -14.91
CA ASP A 558 -11.58 8.92 -15.23
C ASP A 558 -10.55 8.79 -16.36
N ASN A 559 -10.73 9.59 -17.43
CA ASN A 559 -9.92 9.47 -18.65
C ASN A 559 -9.25 10.81 -19.07
N TYR A 560 -9.37 11.85 -18.27
CA TYR A 560 -8.88 13.16 -18.65
C TYR A 560 -8.21 13.88 -17.49
N PHE A 561 -7.13 14.57 -17.82
CA PHE A 561 -6.30 15.26 -16.85
C PHE A 561 -5.99 16.68 -17.32
N MET A 562 -6.07 17.65 -16.40
CA MET A 562 -5.72 19.04 -16.64
C MET A 562 -4.87 19.60 -15.51
N ALA A 563 -3.80 20.31 -15.85
CA ALA A 563 -2.99 21.07 -14.90
C ALA A 563 -3.18 22.58 -15.11
N ILE A 564 -3.47 23.30 -14.03
CA ILE A 564 -3.67 24.76 -14.01
C ILE A 564 -2.63 25.37 -13.07
N LYS A 565 -2.12 26.54 -13.41
CA LYS A 565 -1.16 27.29 -12.58
C LYS A 565 -1.73 28.57 -11.98
N ASP A 566 -1.09 29.03 -10.90
CA ASP A 566 -1.29 30.33 -10.25
C ASP A 566 -2.74 30.57 -9.80
N VAL A 567 -3.31 29.69 -9.00
CA VAL A 567 -4.64 29.83 -8.39
C VAL A 567 -4.52 30.44 -6.99
N LYS A 568 -4.99 31.67 -6.82
CA LYS A 568 -4.85 32.41 -5.56
C LYS A 568 -5.91 32.03 -4.54
N ALA A 569 -5.61 32.25 -3.26
CA ALA A 569 -6.60 32.15 -2.18
C ALA A 569 -7.80 33.06 -2.45
N GLY A 570 -8.99 32.53 -2.33
CA GLY A 570 -10.25 33.22 -2.63
C GLY A 570 -10.57 33.40 -4.13
N GLU A 571 -9.73 32.87 -5.02
CA GLU A 571 -9.94 33.04 -6.47
C GLU A 571 -10.89 31.98 -7.02
N ARG A 572 -11.77 32.45 -7.94
CA ARG A 572 -12.59 31.56 -8.76
C ARG A 572 -12.05 31.54 -10.20
N VAL A 573 -11.68 30.34 -10.65
CA VAL A 573 -11.17 30.13 -12.01
C VAL A 573 -12.25 29.49 -12.86
N ASN A 574 -12.54 30.10 -14.00
CA ASN A 574 -13.40 29.55 -15.04
C ASN A 574 -12.53 28.75 -16.03
N LEU A 575 -12.79 27.44 -16.19
CA LEU A 575 -11.96 26.54 -16.98
C LEU A 575 -11.89 26.93 -18.45
N ALA A 576 -13.00 27.37 -19.04
CA ALA A 576 -13.03 27.81 -20.42
C ALA A 576 -12.20 29.10 -20.67
N GLN A 577 -12.04 29.94 -19.65
CA GLN A 577 -11.22 31.15 -19.70
C GLN A 577 -9.76 30.91 -19.36
N ALA A 578 -9.47 29.90 -18.51
CA ALA A 578 -8.12 29.57 -18.08
C ALA A 578 -7.17 29.28 -19.27
N LYS A 579 -7.68 28.64 -20.32
CA LYS A 579 -6.95 28.40 -21.57
C LYS A 579 -6.58 29.68 -22.28
N LYS A 580 -7.51 30.67 -22.33
CA LYS A 580 -7.28 31.99 -22.95
C LYS A 580 -6.29 32.85 -22.18
N GLN A 581 -6.19 32.62 -20.86
CA GLN A 581 -5.29 33.34 -19.96
C GLN A 581 -3.90 32.66 -19.84
N ASN A 582 -3.63 31.62 -20.62
CA ASN A 582 -2.37 30.88 -20.60
C ASN A 582 -2.07 30.21 -19.24
N ARG A 583 -3.12 29.84 -18.50
CA ARG A 583 -3.00 29.23 -17.17
C ARG A 583 -2.97 27.69 -17.24
N ILE A 584 -3.51 27.10 -18.30
CA ILE A 584 -3.47 25.66 -18.51
C ILE A 584 -2.07 25.29 -18.99
N VAL A 585 -1.42 24.44 -18.24
CA VAL A 585 -0.06 23.98 -18.50
C VAL A 585 -0.09 22.67 -19.28
N TYR A 586 -1.08 21.84 -18.99
CA TYR A 586 -1.29 20.56 -19.65
C TYR A 586 -2.80 20.25 -19.68
N GLU A 587 -3.24 19.65 -20.77
CA GLU A 587 -4.54 19.01 -20.90
C GLU A 587 -4.42 17.81 -21.83
N GLY A 588 -4.99 16.66 -21.45
CA GLY A 588 -4.94 15.47 -22.29
C GLY A 588 -5.59 14.26 -21.65
N GLU A 589 -5.67 13.21 -22.43
CA GLU A 589 -6.19 11.92 -21.98
C GLU A 589 -5.16 11.23 -21.07
N ALA A 590 -5.63 10.61 -20.00
CA ALA A 590 -4.85 9.79 -19.11
C ALA A 590 -5.70 8.59 -18.69
N GLN A 591 -5.44 7.46 -19.29
CA GLN A 591 -6.19 6.23 -19.03
C GLN A 591 -5.75 5.56 -17.72
N TYR A 592 -4.46 5.72 -17.35
CA TYR A 592 -3.86 5.15 -16.16
C TYR A 592 -3.06 6.19 -15.38
N MET A 593 -2.80 5.94 -14.11
CA MET A 593 -1.97 6.81 -13.28
C MET A 593 -0.52 6.92 -13.78
N ASP A 594 -0.01 5.88 -14.42
CA ASP A 594 1.28 5.89 -15.10
C ASP A 594 1.30 6.92 -16.25
N ASP A 595 0.24 7.01 -17.02
CA ASP A 595 0.09 8.02 -18.07
C ASP A 595 0.11 9.43 -17.51
N VAL A 596 -0.56 9.66 -16.37
CA VAL A 596 -0.52 10.95 -15.65
C VAL A 596 0.90 11.27 -15.23
N TYR A 597 1.62 10.31 -14.65
CA TYR A 597 2.99 10.49 -14.21
C TYR A 597 3.93 10.83 -15.38
N TYR A 598 3.90 10.05 -16.46
CA TYR A 598 4.73 10.31 -17.65
C TYR A 598 4.36 11.60 -18.34
N ASN A 599 3.08 11.94 -18.43
CA ASN A 599 2.63 13.21 -18.99
C ASN A 599 3.08 14.41 -18.15
N ILE A 600 3.09 14.27 -16.82
CA ILE A 600 3.67 15.28 -15.93
C ILE A 600 5.17 15.43 -16.21
N LEU A 601 5.92 14.35 -16.32
CA LEU A 601 7.35 14.41 -16.66
C LEU A 601 7.60 15.06 -18.03
N ASP A 602 6.77 14.79 -19.03
CA ASP A 602 6.85 15.42 -20.35
C ASP A 602 6.56 16.93 -20.31
N VAL A 603 5.60 17.34 -19.50
CA VAL A 603 5.31 18.75 -19.23
C VAL A 603 6.54 19.43 -18.61
N TYR A 604 7.27 18.74 -17.75
CA TYR A 604 8.52 19.22 -17.17
C TYR A 604 9.62 19.44 -18.20
N GLY A 605 9.85 18.47 -19.06
CA GLY A 605 10.86 18.57 -20.12
C GLY A 605 10.60 19.74 -21.08
N ASN A 606 9.33 20.12 -21.27
CA ASN A 606 8.91 21.16 -22.18
C ASN A 606 8.87 22.56 -21.56
N LEU A 607 8.71 22.70 -20.22
CA LEU A 607 8.51 23.99 -19.56
C LEU A 607 9.80 24.71 -19.15
N GLN A 608 10.99 24.11 -19.30
CA GLN A 608 12.25 24.63 -18.74
C GLN A 608 12.07 25.07 -17.28
N THR A 609 11.43 24.23 -16.49
CA THR A 609 11.09 24.49 -15.08
C THR A 609 12.36 24.49 -14.22
N ASN A 610 12.38 25.32 -13.17
CA ASN A 610 13.42 25.26 -12.15
C ASN A 610 13.14 24.08 -11.17
N GLU A 611 14.12 23.76 -10.36
CA GLU A 611 14.08 22.63 -9.40
C GLU A 611 12.86 22.70 -8.47
N GLU A 612 12.55 23.87 -7.92
CA GLU A 612 11.43 24.08 -7.01
C GLU A 612 10.07 23.77 -7.64
N GLN A 613 9.91 24.00 -8.94
CA GLN A 613 8.68 23.66 -9.66
C GLN A 613 8.52 22.15 -9.86
N TYR A 614 9.63 21.44 -9.99
CA TYR A 614 9.63 19.98 -10.06
C TYR A 614 9.10 19.37 -8.76
N ASP A 615 9.63 19.82 -7.63
CA ASP A 615 9.25 19.30 -6.32
C ASP A 615 7.76 19.51 -6.03
N LEU A 616 7.25 20.71 -6.36
CA LEU A 616 5.83 21.03 -6.22
C LEU A 616 4.92 20.11 -7.04
N LEU A 617 5.31 19.82 -8.27
CA LEU A 617 4.50 18.98 -9.13
C LEU A 617 4.61 17.49 -8.74
N ALA A 618 5.78 17.04 -8.29
CA ALA A 618 5.92 15.70 -7.72
C ALA A 618 5.05 15.54 -6.46
N ALA A 619 5.04 16.54 -5.59
CA ALA A 619 4.18 16.55 -4.41
C ALA A 619 2.68 16.58 -4.78
N LEU A 620 2.31 17.36 -5.80
CA LEU A 620 0.94 17.41 -6.31
C LEU A 620 0.51 16.07 -6.92
N PHE A 621 1.40 15.41 -7.64
CA PHE A 621 1.16 14.07 -8.17
C PHE A 621 0.88 13.07 -7.05
N ILE A 622 1.76 13.03 -6.02
CA ILE A 622 1.59 12.19 -4.84
C ILE A 622 0.21 12.40 -4.21
N GLY A 623 -0.15 13.65 -3.95
CA GLY A 623 -1.43 13.97 -3.32
C GLY A 623 -2.63 13.63 -4.20
N SER A 624 -2.51 13.82 -5.51
CA SER A 624 -3.57 13.51 -6.46
C SER A 624 -3.77 12.00 -6.61
N CYS A 625 -2.69 11.20 -6.57
CA CYS A 625 -2.78 9.74 -6.52
C CYS A 625 -3.55 9.27 -5.28
N THR A 626 -3.18 9.81 -4.12
CA THR A 626 -3.86 9.50 -2.85
C THR A 626 -5.33 9.87 -2.90
N ALA A 627 -5.65 11.04 -3.44
CA ALA A 627 -7.03 11.49 -3.58
C ALA A 627 -7.83 10.60 -4.54
N LYS A 628 -7.21 10.18 -5.64
CA LYS A 628 -7.86 9.34 -6.64
C LYS A 628 -8.17 7.93 -6.13
N GLN A 629 -7.35 7.39 -5.26
CA GLN A 629 -7.62 6.11 -4.59
C GLN A 629 -8.86 6.15 -3.68
N LYS A 630 -9.25 7.34 -3.22
CA LYS A 630 -10.47 7.57 -2.43
C LYS A 630 -11.69 7.87 -3.31
N CYS A 631 -11.53 7.90 -4.63
CA CYS A 631 -12.62 8.06 -5.59
C CYS A 631 -13.17 6.71 -6.02
N GLU A 632 -14.46 6.66 -6.26
CA GLU A 632 -15.08 5.56 -6.98
C GLU A 632 -14.78 5.67 -8.48
N TRP A 633 -13.97 4.77 -9.01
CA TRP A 633 -13.65 4.73 -10.42
C TRP A 633 -14.91 4.42 -11.25
N GLY A 634 -15.08 5.13 -12.36
CA GLY A 634 -16.23 4.96 -13.24
C GLY A 634 -17.54 5.61 -12.76
N ALA A 635 -17.50 6.33 -11.63
CA ALA A 635 -18.65 7.07 -11.11
C ALA A 635 -18.80 8.47 -11.68
N GLY A 636 -17.98 8.88 -12.66
CA GLY A 636 -17.96 10.24 -13.18
C GLY A 636 -17.47 11.27 -12.17
N GLN A 637 -16.62 10.90 -11.26
CA GLN A 637 -16.04 11.78 -10.25
C GLN A 637 -14.84 12.54 -10.78
N ILE A 638 -14.64 13.73 -10.22
CA ILE A 638 -13.48 14.59 -10.51
C ILE A 638 -12.71 14.79 -9.22
N VAL A 639 -11.42 14.50 -9.24
CA VAL A 639 -10.48 14.92 -8.21
C VAL A 639 -9.91 16.29 -8.59
N VAL A 640 -10.00 17.23 -7.67
CA VAL A 640 -9.34 18.53 -7.79
C VAL A 640 -8.38 18.69 -6.64
N SER A 641 -7.11 18.89 -6.94
CA SER A 641 -6.05 19.00 -5.94
C SER A 641 -5.16 20.20 -6.20
N GLY A 642 -4.71 20.86 -5.15
CA GLY A 642 -3.79 22.00 -5.19
C GLY A 642 -2.59 21.77 -4.30
N VAL A 643 -1.40 22.20 -4.73
CA VAL A 643 -0.15 22.04 -3.97
C VAL A 643 0.31 23.32 -3.32
N VAL A 644 0.89 23.20 -2.13
CA VAL A 644 1.46 24.29 -1.34
C VAL A 644 2.88 23.92 -0.94
N ALA A 645 3.80 24.88 -1.00
CA ALA A 645 5.13 24.74 -0.39
C ALA A 645 5.11 25.11 1.10
N ASP A 646 6.11 24.68 1.84
CA ASP A 646 6.30 24.98 3.27
C ASP A 646 5.09 24.59 4.15
N TYR A 647 4.46 23.46 3.84
CA TYR A 647 3.34 22.92 4.58
C TYR A 647 3.82 22.03 5.71
N ASP A 648 4.34 22.66 6.77
CA ASP A 648 4.94 21.94 7.88
C ASP A 648 3.90 21.40 8.85
N ARG A 649 3.84 20.07 8.98
CA ARG A 649 3.05 19.32 9.95
C ARG A 649 3.91 18.37 10.78
N THR A 650 5.24 18.51 10.71
CA THR A 650 6.17 17.69 11.47
C THR A 650 6.71 18.45 12.68
N VAL A 651 7.03 17.72 13.75
CA VAL A 651 7.49 18.33 15.02
C VAL A 651 8.99 18.49 15.08
N ASP A 652 9.75 17.71 14.31
CA ASP A 652 11.20 17.73 14.39
C ASP A 652 11.82 18.64 13.31
N SER A 653 11.82 19.93 13.63
CA SER A 653 12.33 20.98 12.74
C SER A 653 13.83 20.87 12.35
N LYS A 654 14.55 19.92 12.95
CA LYS A 654 15.98 19.73 12.65
C LYS A 654 16.23 18.80 11.47
N CYS A 655 15.23 17.99 11.14
CA CYS A 655 15.37 16.94 10.12
C CYS A 655 14.65 17.27 8.80
N VAL A 656 13.67 18.16 8.79
CA VAL A 656 12.85 18.45 7.60
C VAL A 656 13.56 19.45 6.71
N GLU A 657 13.86 19.07 5.49
CA GLU A 657 14.43 19.98 4.48
C GLU A 657 13.35 20.63 3.62
N SER A 658 12.32 19.86 3.24
CA SER A 658 11.24 20.36 2.40
C SER A 658 9.91 19.69 2.77
N SER A 659 8.87 20.51 2.94
CA SER A 659 7.52 20.04 3.25
C SER A 659 6.52 20.61 2.25
N TYR A 660 5.66 19.75 1.74
CA TYR A 660 4.63 20.11 0.77
C TYR A 660 3.26 19.70 1.30
N GLY A 661 2.24 20.51 0.98
CA GLY A 661 0.84 20.17 1.25
C GLY A 661 0.10 19.97 -0.07
N CYS A 662 -0.69 18.91 -0.14
CA CYS A 662 -1.66 18.70 -1.19
C CYS A 662 -3.06 18.73 -0.59
N LEU A 663 -3.83 19.75 -0.95
CA LEU A 663 -5.22 19.90 -0.56
C LEU A 663 -6.10 19.45 -1.71
N TYR A 664 -7.05 18.54 -1.45
CA TYR A 664 -7.90 18.01 -2.51
C TYR A 664 -9.38 18.02 -2.14
N THR A 665 -10.22 17.95 -3.17
CA THR A 665 -11.65 17.68 -3.05
C THR A 665 -12.08 16.73 -4.15
N ILE A 666 -13.14 15.98 -3.89
CA ILE A 666 -13.78 15.07 -4.83
C ILE A 666 -15.16 15.65 -5.15
N ALA A 667 -15.49 15.76 -6.43
CA ALA A 667 -16.77 16.27 -6.90
C ALA A 667 -17.34 15.36 -8.01
N GLU A 668 -18.64 15.32 -8.15
CA GLU A 668 -19.29 14.65 -9.27
C GLU A 668 -19.16 15.47 -10.55
N GLN A 669 -18.89 14.82 -11.66
CA GLN A 669 -18.92 15.42 -12.98
C GLN A 669 -20.37 15.53 -13.44
N GLU A 670 -20.80 16.71 -13.91
CA GLU A 670 -22.08 16.80 -14.57
C GLU A 670 -22.10 15.94 -15.83
N ALA A 671 -23.15 15.11 -15.98
CA ALA A 671 -23.34 14.35 -17.18
C ALA A 671 -23.36 15.28 -18.40
N SER A 672 -22.41 15.10 -19.33
CA SER A 672 -22.45 15.84 -20.57
C SER A 672 -23.77 15.46 -21.26
N ASN A 673 -24.70 16.40 -21.37
CA ASN A 673 -25.81 16.26 -22.28
C ASN A 673 -25.25 16.26 -23.72
N ALA A 674 -24.67 15.13 -24.11
CA ALA A 674 -24.30 14.85 -25.48
C ALA A 674 -25.58 14.54 -26.27
N ALA A 675 -26.41 15.59 -26.41
CA ALA A 675 -27.46 15.65 -27.39
C ALA A 675 -27.26 17.00 -28.14
N ASP A 676 -26.31 16.95 -29.11
CA ASP A 676 -26.44 17.69 -30.38
C ASP A 676 -25.34 17.21 -31.36
#